data_fa214ffaa324a5a378b862b25df49993
#
_entry.id   fa214ffaa324a5a378b862b25df49993
#
_cell.length_a   1.000
_cell.length_b   1.000
_cell.length_c   1.000
_cell.angle_alpha   90.00
_cell.angle_beta   90.00
_cell.angle_gamma   90.00
#
_symmetry.space_group_name_H-M   'P 1'
#
loop_
_entity.id
_entity.type
_entity.pdbx_description
1 polymer ?
#
loop_
_entity_poly.entity_id
_entity_poly.type
_entity_poly.pdbx_seq_one_letter_code
_entity_poly.pdbx_strand_id
1 'polypeptide(L)'
;MKRKHQTLCILIFLVSLLAIPFSVLARASTITPPASDLGHLLQLRDSFDVEGSEQVGYWIYADFKGGRYVPVGATGEGVSCVDDVARAGLVFLDRFEQTGEPVYAQLAIEAVEFCLALQSPSGDFWNFLFEDGTINRHGITSRLSADWWALRALWLIGRASNVFAQQEPERAASWFERTRSTVNLLATQLDYQGLIRGYTDLTSLWIIVLAQRETYRPDEQNRRWIQAASEGLLGKQQNQGLFTGWIDEGREEFAFHGWGSRQIQALCDAHAILGEEKYREAASRMALSLAPWMITRGPFYAVSPTHFSTYPQISYAAECLVTGLVRLYEQTGQNRFAQLAALAMGFFYGNNPLQRPMVGPNGEGYDGMESAFINRNSGAESTICFLLAKNAVQKLPAQAQELQTAQVLHSVGPIVLEAEKQNTGLSDTRDVFVRGQEALEGEYIQFRVAQDRLETHFLPAFSGQFPASTTARVSRGDNLSETQITTPLEGFLLLPAFPPDPVENEKVGRLLFSLRAPSALRVDQFLLVPTVFGQFVQLGESQLFWGWNSSSSSATLFSGGMQLDFQPQEWKLLPVDSLDLPTSQPVLETNQVAVSLVPTQQGAELLDLRPLFNNDGIGTLRGGANFDNPSGTRGAYYPVELVQELPLAAGGISFSIAENEEGMDNMVLQSQHVQINQPLSPREIWILGSCDHGSYSGWIDLGFADGSVASLPVAFSDWCGPSEMGEEGFFPMDYRYNSAGDKEWISPKLFWIKRELPGKPLESIRFPSIPTMHVFAVAFTE
;
A
#
# COMPACT_ATOMS: atom_id res chain seq x y z
N MET A 1 -11.94 63.15 37.38
CA MET A 1 -12.35 62.79 36.03
C MET A 1 -11.27 62.04 35.19
N LYS A 2 -10.23 61.49 35.79
CA LYS A 2 -9.16 60.75 35.07
C LYS A 2 -9.08 59.24 35.39
N ARG A 3 -10.00 58.69 36.18
CA ARG A 3 -10.01 57.25 36.55
C ARG A 3 -11.11 56.40 35.86
N LYS A 4 -12.02 57.02 35.11
CA LYS A 4 -13.09 56.29 34.39
C LYS A 4 -12.76 55.91 32.93
N HIS A 5 -11.71 56.49 32.36
CA HIS A 5 -11.30 56.15 30.99
C HIS A 5 -10.29 54.99 30.89
N GLN A 6 -9.57 54.66 31.97
CA GLN A 6 -8.64 53.53 31.96
C GLN A 6 -9.31 52.15 32.12
N THR A 7 -10.47 52.11 32.77
CA THR A 7 -11.23 50.86 32.97
C THR A 7 -12.00 50.46 31.70
N LEU A 8 -12.36 51.42 30.85
CA LEU A 8 -13.06 51.14 29.59
C LEU A 8 -12.12 50.65 28.49
N CYS A 9 -10.87 51.11 28.48
CA CYS A 9 -9.86 50.59 27.53
C CYS A 9 -9.38 49.18 27.85
N ILE A 10 -9.35 48.79 29.13
CA ILE A 10 -8.96 47.41 29.52
C ILE A 10 -10.09 46.45 29.23
N LEU A 11 -11.36 46.84 29.31
CA LEU A 11 -12.50 45.98 28.96
C LEU A 11 -12.64 45.80 27.44
N ILE A 12 -12.27 46.79 26.63
CA ILE A 12 -12.27 46.72 25.17
C ILE A 12 -11.08 45.85 24.69
N PHE A 13 -9.93 45.88 25.40
CA PHE A 13 -8.78 45.02 25.07
C PHE A 13 -8.97 43.56 25.51
N LEU A 14 -9.74 43.30 26.58
CA LEU A 14 -10.08 41.92 27.01
C LEU A 14 -11.20 41.31 26.15
N VAL A 15 -12.07 42.10 25.55
CA VAL A 15 -13.10 41.62 24.62
C VAL A 15 -12.51 41.42 23.21
N SER A 16 -11.47 42.14 22.81
CA SER A 16 -10.79 41.95 21.55
C SER A 16 -9.74 40.81 21.56
N LEU A 17 -9.34 40.31 22.75
CA LEU A 17 -8.48 39.10 22.87
C LEU A 17 -9.28 37.80 23.00
N LEU A 18 -10.62 37.88 23.12
CA LEU A 18 -11.53 36.73 23.09
C LEU A 18 -12.26 36.59 21.74
N ALA A 19 -12.01 37.47 20.79
CA ALA A 19 -12.45 37.35 19.39
C ALA A 19 -11.28 36.95 18.49
N ILE A 20 -10.59 35.86 18.84
CA ILE A 20 -9.94 35.00 17.85
C ILE A 20 -11.11 34.35 17.14
N PRO A 21 -11.29 34.53 15.82
CA PRO A 21 -12.40 33.93 15.14
C PRO A 21 -12.24 32.39 15.24
N PHE A 22 -13.17 31.77 15.93
CA PHE A 22 -13.48 30.33 15.80
C PHE A 22 -14.04 30.06 14.39
N SER A 23 -13.42 30.63 13.35
CA SER A 23 -13.82 30.45 11.95
C SER A 23 -13.01 29.40 11.21
N VAL A 24 -12.24 28.57 11.93
CA VAL A 24 -11.52 27.41 11.38
C VAL A 24 -12.01 26.09 12.03
N LEU A 25 -13.09 26.14 12.82
CA LEU A 25 -13.79 24.90 13.17
C LEU A 25 -14.86 24.66 12.10
N ALA A 26 -14.52 23.72 11.20
CA ALA A 26 -15.42 22.99 10.33
C ALA A 26 -16.83 23.60 10.25
N ARG A 27 -17.20 24.15 9.13
CA ARG A 27 -18.62 24.24 8.76
C ARG A 27 -19.12 22.80 8.78
N ALA A 28 -19.54 22.32 9.95
CA ALA A 28 -20.07 21.00 10.14
C ALA A 28 -21.22 20.84 9.15
N SER A 29 -21.03 19.95 8.19
CA SER A 29 -22.10 19.49 7.32
C SER A 29 -23.29 19.12 8.20
N THR A 30 -24.44 19.71 8.01
CA THR A 30 -25.70 19.37 8.69
C THR A 30 -26.26 18.02 8.18
N ILE A 31 -25.57 17.39 7.22
CA ILE A 31 -25.95 16.11 6.64
C ILE A 31 -25.53 15.01 7.60
N THR A 32 -26.51 14.35 8.22
CA THR A 32 -26.28 13.13 8.99
C THR A 32 -26.47 11.94 8.07
N PRO A 33 -25.42 11.12 7.82
CA PRO A 33 -25.56 9.97 6.93
C PRO A 33 -26.42 8.91 7.60
N PRO A 34 -27.32 8.23 6.86
CA PRO A 34 -28.01 7.06 7.34
C PRO A 34 -27.08 5.88 7.62
N ALA A 35 -25.91 5.81 6.96
CA ALA A 35 -24.92 4.75 7.09
C ALA A 35 -23.69 5.23 7.86
N SER A 36 -23.29 4.50 8.89
CA SER A 36 -22.15 4.84 9.75
C SER A 36 -20.78 4.80 9.03
N ASP A 37 -20.66 4.01 7.96
CA ASP A 37 -19.45 3.86 7.18
C ASP A 37 -19.11 5.05 6.27
N LEU A 38 -20.01 6.01 6.10
CA LEU A 38 -19.75 7.28 5.41
C LEU A 38 -19.27 8.39 6.35
N GLY A 39 -19.20 8.11 7.66
CA GLY A 39 -18.90 9.12 8.68
C GLY A 39 -17.61 9.87 8.39
N HIS A 40 -16.54 9.14 8.08
CA HIS A 40 -15.24 9.76 7.80
C HIS A 40 -15.24 10.57 6.49
N LEU A 41 -15.76 10.03 5.38
CA LEU A 41 -15.82 10.77 4.13
C LEU A 41 -16.58 12.09 4.29
N LEU A 42 -17.66 12.10 5.07
CA LEU A 42 -18.44 13.31 5.32
C LEU A 42 -17.76 14.29 6.31
N GLN A 43 -16.83 13.81 7.15
CA GLN A 43 -15.95 14.68 7.95
C GLN A 43 -14.92 15.41 7.10
N LEU A 44 -14.52 14.83 5.96
CA LEU A 44 -13.61 15.47 5.00
C LEU A 44 -14.32 16.45 4.06
N ARG A 45 -15.66 16.50 4.08
CA ARG A 45 -16.46 17.39 3.22
C ARG A 45 -16.32 18.85 3.68
N ASP A 46 -16.10 19.74 2.72
CA ASP A 46 -16.01 21.19 2.94
C ASP A 46 -16.57 21.98 1.76
N SER A 47 -16.81 23.27 1.97
CA SER A 47 -17.32 24.20 0.96
C SER A 47 -16.21 25.17 0.53
N PHE A 48 -16.11 25.39 -0.76
CA PHE A 48 -15.11 26.27 -1.39
C PHE A 48 -15.81 27.32 -2.28
N ASP A 49 -15.38 28.56 -2.20
CA ASP A 49 -15.84 29.59 -3.15
C ASP A 49 -14.98 29.50 -4.43
N VAL A 50 -15.52 28.87 -5.45
CA VAL A 50 -14.87 28.72 -6.75
C VAL A 50 -15.42 29.77 -7.72
N GLU A 51 -14.64 30.80 -7.99
CA GLU A 51 -14.98 31.92 -8.90
C GLU A 51 -16.36 32.58 -8.59
N GLY A 52 -16.70 32.71 -7.30
CA GLY A 52 -17.93 33.34 -6.82
C GLY A 52 -19.13 32.38 -6.72
N SER A 53 -18.92 31.08 -6.86
CA SER A 53 -19.91 30.02 -6.67
C SER A 53 -19.48 29.06 -5.59
N GLU A 54 -20.33 28.80 -4.60
CA GLU A 54 -20.05 27.82 -3.56
C GLU A 54 -20.09 26.40 -4.15
N GLN A 55 -18.98 25.67 -4.03
CA GLN A 55 -18.82 24.28 -4.45
C GLN A 55 -18.48 23.39 -3.25
N VAL A 56 -18.93 22.14 -3.26
CA VAL A 56 -18.65 21.19 -2.20
C VAL A 56 -17.62 20.18 -2.68
N GLY A 57 -16.50 20.11 -1.94
CA GLY A 57 -15.42 19.15 -2.19
C GLY A 57 -15.08 18.33 -0.95
N TYR A 58 -13.99 17.57 -1.05
CA TYR A 58 -13.48 16.71 0.02
C TYR A 58 -11.99 16.91 0.18
N TRP A 59 -11.52 17.01 1.43
CA TRP A 59 -10.09 17.06 1.72
C TRP A 59 -9.44 15.75 1.32
N ILE A 60 -8.46 15.84 0.41
CA ILE A 60 -7.77 14.67 -0.16
C ILE A 60 -6.80 14.02 0.80
N TYR A 61 -6.23 14.78 1.73
CA TYR A 61 -5.30 14.30 2.74
C TYR A 61 -5.82 14.57 4.14
N ALA A 62 -5.63 13.60 5.04
CA ALA A 62 -5.88 13.79 6.46
C ALA A 62 -4.91 12.93 7.27
N ASP A 63 -4.14 13.59 8.13
CA ASP A 63 -3.17 12.94 9.00
C ASP A 63 -3.84 12.41 10.26
N PHE A 64 -3.44 11.21 10.68
CA PHE A 64 -3.87 10.65 11.95
C PHE A 64 -2.98 11.18 13.08
N LYS A 65 -3.45 12.18 13.84
CA LYS A 65 -2.71 12.84 14.93
C LYS A 65 -3.53 12.87 16.20
N GLY A 66 -2.95 12.42 17.32
CA GLY A 66 -3.60 12.48 18.63
C GLY A 66 -4.96 11.75 18.71
N GLY A 67 -5.11 10.63 18.01
CA GLY A 67 -6.35 9.84 18.00
C GLY A 67 -7.48 10.40 17.12
N ARG A 68 -7.20 11.39 16.28
CA ARG A 68 -8.17 12.02 15.36
C ARG A 68 -7.53 12.29 14.00
N TYR A 69 -8.37 12.46 12.99
CA TYR A 69 -7.96 12.90 11.66
C TYR A 69 -7.96 14.42 11.57
N VAL A 70 -6.89 14.96 11.01
CA VAL A 70 -6.71 16.39 10.77
C VAL A 70 -6.51 16.59 9.27
N PRO A 71 -7.45 17.26 8.56
CA PRO A 71 -7.28 17.57 7.15
C PRO A 71 -6.02 18.39 6.91
N VAL A 72 -5.27 18.05 5.86
CA VAL A 72 -4.03 18.74 5.47
C VAL A 72 -4.00 18.94 3.96
N GLY A 73 -3.36 20.03 3.53
CA GLY A 73 -3.11 20.28 2.10
C GLY A 73 -1.73 19.77 1.68
N ALA A 74 -1.59 19.39 0.42
CA ALA A 74 -0.30 19.06 -0.18
C ALA A 74 0.35 20.29 -0.83
N THR A 75 1.64 20.50 -0.55
CA THR A 75 2.40 21.59 -1.15
C THR A 75 2.44 21.46 -2.66
N GLY A 76 1.99 22.49 -3.37
CA GLY A 76 1.99 22.55 -4.84
C GLY A 76 0.80 21.88 -5.51
N GLU A 77 -0.05 21.18 -4.75
CA GLU A 77 -1.30 20.58 -5.26
C GLU A 77 -2.52 21.39 -4.80
N GLY A 78 -2.98 21.17 -3.58
CA GLY A 78 -4.17 21.80 -3.01
C GLY A 78 -4.79 20.94 -1.92
N VAL A 79 -6.09 21.16 -1.66
CA VAL A 79 -6.83 20.48 -0.58
C VAL A 79 -7.97 19.60 -1.09
N SER A 80 -8.51 19.89 -2.29
CA SER A 80 -9.60 19.13 -2.90
C SER A 80 -9.38 19.00 -4.40
N CYS A 81 -9.80 17.90 -5.02
CA CYS A 81 -9.55 17.65 -6.44
C CYS A 81 -10.74 17.00 -7.16
N VAL A 82 -10.79 17.24 -8.47
CA VAL A 82 -11.80 16.64 -9.38
C VAL A 82 -11.76 15.12 -9.33
N ASP A 83 -10.58 14.54 -9.25
CA ASP A 83 -10.38 13.10 -9.22
C ASP A 83 -11.14 12.43 -8.07
N ASP A 84 -10.92 12.89 -6.84
CA ASP A 84 -11.53 12.32 -5.66
C ASP A 84 -13.01 12.68 -5.53
N VAL A 85 -13.37 13.92 -5.82
CA VAL A 85 -14.78 14.34 -5.78
C VAL A 85 -15.62 13.57 -6.79
N ALA A 86 -15.09 13.29 -7.98
CA ALA A 86 -15.77 12.45 -8.96
C ALA A 86 -16.00 11.03 -8.44
N ARG A 87 -14.99 10.42 -7.81
CA ARG A 87 -15.11 9.08 -7.23
C ARG A 87 -16.03 9.05 -6.00
N ALA A 88 -16.03 10.11 -5.16
CA ALA A 88 -17.00 10.25 -4.07
C ALA A 88 -18.43 10.31 -4.61
N GLY A 89 -18.65 11.05 -5.70
CA GLY A 89 -19.94 11.08 -6.40
C GLY A 89 -20.42 9.71 -6.86
N LEU A 90 -19.50 8.85 -7.34
CA LEU A 90 -19.81 7.46 -7.70
C LEU A 90 -20.23 6.63 -6.47
N VAL A 91 -19.60 6.81 -5.31
CA VAL A 91 -20.03 6.18 -4.05
C VAL A 91 -21.46 6.54 -3.73
N PHE A 92 -21.83 7.83 -3.84
CA PHE A 92 -23.18 8.29 -3.53
C PHE A 92 -24.22 7.84 -4.56
N LEU A 93 -23.87 7.77 -5.85
CA LEU A 93 -24.77 7.18 -6.87
C LEU A 93 -25.03 5.70 -6.58
N ASP A 94 -24.01 4.91 -6.20
CA ASP A 94 -24.21 3.52 -5.79
C ASP A 94 -25.18 3.41 -4.61
N ARG A 95 -25.03 4.25 -3.59
CA ARG A 95 -25.91 4.27 -2.42
C ARG A 95 -27.31 4.71 -2.78
N PHE A 96 -27.46 5.70 -3.65
CA PHE A 96 -28.77 6.13 -4.13
C PHE A 96 -29.50 5.03 -4.90
N GLU A 97 -28.81 4.34 -5.81
CA GLU A 97 -29.39 3.23 -6.55
C GLU A 97 -29.79 2.05 -5.66
N GLN A 98 -29.04 1.81 -4.56
CA GLN A 98 -29.31 0.73 -3.60
C GLN A 98 -30.49 1.05 -2.66
N THR A 99 -30.58 2.30 -2.19
CA THR A 99 -31.49 2.68 -1.09
C THR A 99 -32.66 3.57 -1.50
N GLY A 100 -32.51 4.33 -2.58
CA GLY A 100 -33.45 5.37 -3.00
C GLY A 100 -33.46 6.62 -2.11
N GLU A 101 -32.54 6.74 -1.15
CA GLU A 101 -32.54 7.85 -0.18
C GLU A 101 -32.06 9.17 -0.82
N PRO A 102 -32.90 10.26 -0.75
CA PRO A 102 -32.63 11.53 -1.44
C PRO A 102 -31.30 12.20 -1.03
N VAL A 103 -30.80 11.95 0.18
CA VAL A 103 -29.55 12.52 0.65
C VAL A 103 -28.37 12.11 -0.23
N TYR A 104 -28.34 10.87 -0.71
CA TYR A 104 -27.28 10.40 -1.58
C TYR A 104 -27.40 10.98 -2.99
N ALA A 105 -28.62 11.21 -3.48
CA ALA A 105 -28.83 11.93 -4.74
C ALA A 105 -28.25 13.35 -4.65
N GLN A 106 -28.53 14.07 -3.55
CA GLN A 106 -28.02 15.43 -3.33
C GLN A 106 -26.50 15.46 -3.29
N LEU A 107 -25.85 14.56 -2.54
CA LEU A 107 -24.38 14.45 -2.46
C LEU A 107 -23.76 14.13 -3.84
N ALA A 108 -24.40 13.28 -4.63
CA ALA A 108 -23.93 12.97 -5.98
C ALA A 108 -24.06 14.18 -6.92
N ILE A 109 -25.15 14.94 -6.82
CA ILE A 109 -25.35 16.19 -7.59
C ILE A 109 -24.27 17.22 -7.23
N GLU A 110 -23.99 17.43 -5.94
CA GLU A 110 -22.92 18.34 -5.47
C GLU A 110 -21.57 17.96 -6.08
N ALA A 111 -21.25 16.66 -6.11
CA ALA A 111 -19.99 16.17 -6.73
C ALA A 111 -19.94 16.43 -8.25
N VAL A 112 -21.06 16.28 -8.97
CA VAL A 112 -21.14 16.63 -10.40
C VAL A 112 -20.91 18.12 -10.61
N GLU A 113 -21.59 18.99 -9.83
CA GLU A 113 -21.46 20.44 -9.96
C GLU A 113 -20.02 20.90 -9.64
N PHE A 114 -19.37 20.33 -8.63
CA PHE A 114 -17.95 20.58 -8.35
C PHE A 114 -17.07 20.28 -9.57
N CYS A 115 -17.22 19.08 -10.17
CA CYS A 115 -16.46 18.70 -11.35
C CYS A 115 -16.71 19.67 -12.52
N LEU A 116 -17.95 20.07 -12.74
CA LEU A 116 -18.33 21.00 -13.80
C LEU A 116 -17.80 22.43 -13.57
N ALA A 117 -17.63 22.85 -12.31
CA ALA A 117 -17.03 24.13 -11.97
C ALA A 117 -15.54 24.20 -12.36
N LEU A 118 -14.84 23.06 -12.38
CA LEU A 118 -13.45 22.97 -12.80
C LEU A 118 -13.25 22.60 -14.29
N GLN A 119 -14.35 22.50 -15.06
CA GLN A 119 -14.29 22.26 -16.51
C GLN A 119 -14.08 23.57 -17.27
N SER A 120 -13.08 23.64 -18.12
CA SER A 120 -12.86 24.77 -19.00
C SER A 120 -13.86 24.79 -20.17
N PRO A 121 -14.03 25.93 -20.87
CA PRO A 121 -14.84 26.01 -22.06
C PRO A 121 -14.39 25.10 -23.23
N SER A 122 -13.10 24.72 -23.29
CA SER A 122 -12.58 23.75 -24.26
C SER A 122 -12.92 22.30 -23.95
N GLY A 123 -13.37 22.02 -22.71
CA GLY A 123 -13.70 20.68 -22.24
C GLY A 123 -12.62 20.01 -21.41
N ASP A 124 -11.42 20.60 -21.33
CA ASP A 124 -10.38 20.15 -20.39
C ASP A 124 -10.78 20.49 -18.95
N PHE A 125 -10.12 19.84 -17.99
CA PHE A 125 -10.35 20.07 -16.57
C PHE A 125 -9.06 20.50 -15.87
N TRP A 126 -9.17 21.44 -14.94
CA TRP A 126 -8.23 21.58 -13.83
C TRP A 126 -8.54 20.52 -12.78
N ASN A 127 -7.57 20.15 -11.95
CA ASN A 127 -7.79 19.10 -10.96
C ASN A 127 -7.97 19.64 -9.54
N PHE A 128 -7.06 20.50 -9.06
CA PHE A 128 -7.00 20.88 -7.65
C PHE A 128 -7.53 22.29 -7.34
N LEU A 129 -8.09 22.42 -6.13
CA LEU A 129 -8.37 23.68 -5.46
C LEU A 129 -7.44 23.86 -4.27
N PHE A 130 -7.01 25.12 -4.04
CA PHE A 130 -6.44 25.54 -2.76
C PHE A 130 -7.55 25.75 -1.72
N GLU A 131 -7.16 25.89 -0.44
CA GLU A 131 -8.08 26.08 0.70
C GLU A 131 -8.99 27.32 0.56
N ASP A 132 -8.51 28.35 -0.09
CA ASP A 132 -9.28 29.59 -0.36
C ASP A 132 -10.27 29.46 -1.55
N GLY A 133 -10.40 28.29 -2.16
CA GLY A 133 -11.22 28.01 -3.33
C GLY A 133 -10.59 28.38 -4.67
N THR A 134 -9.37 28.91 -4.66
CA THR A 134 -8.63 29.24 -5.90
C THR A 134 -8.26 27.95 -6.65
N ILE A 135 -8.52 27.94 -7.97
CA ILE A 135 -8.13 26.81 -8.82
C ILE A 135 -6.60 26.80 -9.00
N ASN A 136 -5.96 25.67 -8.69
CA ASN A 136 -4.54 25.47 -8.99
C ASN A 136 -4.33 25.28 -10.50
N ARG A 137 -3.95 26.35 -11.20
CA ARG A 137 -3.78 26.33 -12.66
C ARG A 137 -2.39 25.92 -13.14
N HIS A 138 -1.43 25.75 -12.23
CA HIS A 138 0.00 25.60 -12.55
C HIS A 138 0.64 24.32 -12.05
N GLY A 139 0.04 23.61 -11.10
CA GLY A 139 0.53 22.35 -10.57
C GLY A 139 0.61 21.28 -11.67
N ILE A 140 1.64 20.44 -11.63
CA ILE A 140 1.82 19.34 -12.60
C ILE A 140 0.61 18.39 -12.57
N THR A 141 0.07 18.12 -11.37
CA THR A 141 -1.08 17.27 -11.13
C THR A 141 -2.43 18.01 -11.23
N SER A 142 -2.40 19.32 -11.56
CA SER A 142 -3.60 20.18 -11.61
C SER A 142 -3.77 20.98 -12.91
N ARG A 143 -2.74 21.05 -13.74
CA ARG A 143 -2.82 21.78 -15.02
C ARG A 143 -4.00 21.33 -15.87
N LEU A 144 -4.50 22.24 -16.69
CA LEU A 144 -5.58 21.95 -17.62
C LEU A 144 -5.28 20.74 -18.50
N SER A 145 -6.10 19.72 -18.44
CA SER A 145 -5.87 18.47 -19.13
C SER A 145 -7.18 17.70 -19.40
N ALA A 146 -7.16 16.86 -20.44
CA ALA A 146 -8.18 15.87 -20.73
C ALA A 146 -7.57 14.47 -20.53
N ASP A 147 -7.21 14.11 -19.28
CA ASP A 147 -6.63 12.82 -18.94
C ASP A 147 -7.30 12.20 -17.70
N TRP A 148 -6.55 11.61 -16.76
CA TRP A 148 -7.12 10.79 -15.68
C TRP A 148 -8.23 11.48 -14.89
N TRP A 149 -8.03 12.69 -14.38
CA TRP A 149 -9.05 13.40 -13.61
C TRP A 149 -10.25 13.82 -14.44
N ALA A 150 -10.03 14.24 -15.70
CA ALA A 150 -11.12 14.54 -16.63
C ALA A 150 -11.97 13.31 -16.91
N LEU A 151 -11.35 12.15 -17.13
CA LEU A 151 -12.05 10.88 -17.37
C LEU A 151 -12.85 10.42 -16.15
N ARG A 152 -12.35 10.64 -14.93
CA ARG A 152 -13.11 10.34 -13.72
C ARG A 152 -14.30 11.28 -13.53
N ALA A 153 -14.13 12.57 -13.82
CA ALA A 153 -15.25 13.51 -13.89
C ALA A 153 -16.30 13.07 -14.92
N LEU A 154 -15.87 12.71 -16.13
CA LEU A 154 -16.79 12.23 -17.17
C LEU A 154 -17.48 10.91 -16.81
N TRP A 155 -16.82 10.02 -16.12
CA TRP A 155 -17.42 8.78 -15.60
C TRP A 155 -18.57 9.10 -14.63
N LEU A 156 -18.32 9.98 -13.63
CA LEU A 156 -19.37 10.44 -12.72
C LEU A 156 -20.50 11.12 -13.47
N ILE A 157 -20.21 12.11 -14.32
CA ILE A 157 -21.21 12.91 -15.05
C ILE A 157 -22.04 12.00 -15.98
N GLY A 158 -21.40 11.08 -16.69
CA GLY A 158 -22.09 10.12 -17.57
C GLY A 158 -23.01 9.19 -16.79
N ARG A 159 -22.53 8.67 -15.64
CA ARG A 159 -23.36 7.81 -14.79
C ARG A 159 -24.51 8.58 -14.13
N ALA A 160 -24.25 9.80 -13.63
CA ALA A 160 -25.30 10.65 -13.08
C ALA A 160 -26.39 10.98 -14.15
N SER A 161 -25.95 11.24 -15.38
CA SER A 161 -26.90 11.44 -16.49
C SER A 161 -27.84 10.22 -16.67
N ASN A 162 -27.31 8.99 -16.56
CA ASN A 162 -28.12 7.77 -16.64
C ASN A 162 -29.09 7.64 -15.46
N VAL A 163 -28.57 7.81 -14.22
CA VAL A 163 -29.34 7.62 -12.97
C VAL A 163 -30.50 8.63 -12.89
N PHE A 164 -30.27 9.90 -13.25
CA PHE A 164 -31.26 10.97 -13.15
C PHE A 164 -32.07 11.20 -14.43
N ALA A 165 -31.89 10.38 -15.48
CA ALA A 165 -32.54 10.54 -16.78
C ALA A 165 -34.09 10.66 -16.70
N GLN A 166 -34.72 9.95 -15.76
CA GLN A 166 -36.19 9.95 -15.59
C GLN A 166 -36.66 11.00 -14.59
N GLN A 167 -35.90 11.26 -13.53
CA GLN A 167 -36.30 12.15 -12.42
C GLN A 167 -35.98 13.62 -12.74
N GLU A 168 -34.88 13.89 -13.40
CA GLU A 168 -34.37 15.22 -13.74
C GLU A 168 -33.88 15.28 -15.20
N PRO A 169 -34.76 15.06 -16.20
CA PRO A 169 -34.33 14.84 -17.59
C PRO A 169 -33.61 16.03 -18.22
N GLU A 170 -33.97 17.26 -17.87
CA GLU A 170 -33.29 18.45 -18.38
C GLU A 170 -31.85 18.60 -17.84
N ARG A 171 -31.69 18.35 -16.53
CA ARG A 171 -30.37 18.36 -15.89
C ARG A 171 -29.49 17.25 -16.45
N ALA A 172 -30.00 16.03 -16.52
CA ALA A 172 -29.30 14.88 -17.09
C ALA A 172 -28.84 15.13 -18.54
N ALA A 173 -29.70 15.72 -19.36
CA ALA A 173 -29.37 16.10 -20.73
C ALA A 173 -28.30 17.19 -20.80
N SER A 174 -28.37 18.19 -19.92
CA SER A 174 -27.36 19.25 -19.81
C SER A 174 -25.97 18.66 -19.42
N TRP A 175 -25.94 17.81 -18.41
CA TRP A 175 -24.72 17.12 -18.00
C TRP A 175 -24.13 16.27 -19.13
N PHE A 176 -24.94 15.48 -19.80
CA PHE A 176 -24.52 14.66 -20.94
C PHE A 176 -23.87 15.50 -22.05
N GLU A 177 -24.46 16.64 -22.40
CA GLU A 177 -23.90 17.52 -23.44
C GLU A 177 -22.56 18.14 -23.02
N ARG A 178 -22.38 18.46 -21.73
CA ARG A 178 -21.09 18.97 -21.19
C ARG A 178 -19.94 17.98 -21.38
N THR A 179 -20.20 16.67 -21.45
CA THR A 179 -19.12 15.67 -21.66
C THR A 179 -18.63 15.62 -23.12
N ARG A 180 -19.37 16.17 -24.08
CA ARG A 180 -19.08 16.00 -25.52
C ARG A 180 -17.71 16.56 -25.94
N SER A 181 -17.37 17.76 -25.50
CA SER A 181 -16.11 18.42 -25.87
C SER A 181 -14.90 17.62 -25.41
N THR A 182 -14.92 17.14 -24.18
CA THR A 182 -13.84 16.35 -23.59
C THR A 182 -13.69 14.99 -24.28
N VAL A 183 -14.81 14.30 -24.55
CA VAL A 183 -14.79 13.02 -25.29
C VAL A 183 -14.20 13.19 -26.71
N ASN A 184 -14.59 14.25 -27.42
CA ASN A 184 -14.03 14.53 -28.73
C ASN A 184 -12.54 14.88 -28.68
N LEU A 185 -12.11 15.62 -27.66
CA LEU A 185 -10.70 15.95 -27.44
C LEU A 185 -9.86 14.68 -27.18
N LEU A 186 -10.36 13.77 -26.32
CA LEU A 186 -9.71 12.48 -26.06
C LEU A 186 -9.66 11.60 -27.30
N ALA A 187 -10.70 11.60 -28.13
CA ALA A 187 -10.73 10.85 -29.39
C ALA A 187 -9.62 11.28 -30.36
N THR A 188 -9.16 12.55 -30.33
CA THR A 188 -8.04 13.01 -31.12
C THR A 188 -6.67 12.48 -30.64
N GLN A 189 -6.62 11.92 -29.43
CA GLN A 189 -5.41 11.39 -28.80
C GLN A 189 -5.31 9.85 -28.93
N LEU A 190 -6.29 9.22 -29.58
CA LEU A 190 -6.26 7.80 -29.88
C LEU A 190 -5.18 7.52 -30.93
N ASP A 191 -4.21 6.68 -30.57
CA ASP A 191 -3.12 6.31 -31.46
C ASP A 191 -3.52 5.19 -32.44
N TYR A 192 -2.60 4.81 -33.33
CA TYR A 192 -2.84 3.77 -34.32
C TYR A 192 -3.01 2.36 -33.71
N GLN A 193 -2.63 2.17 -32.45
CA GLN A 193 -2.83 0.92 -31.70
C GLN A 193 -4.18 0.90 -30.98
N GLY A 194 -4.97 1.96 -31.04
CA GLY A 194 -6.23 2.08 -30.31
C GLY A 194 -6.07 2.53 -28.87
N LEU A 195 -4.95 3.09 -28.47
CA LEU A 195 -4.70 3.53 -27.10
C LEU A 195 -4.67 5.07 -27.00
N ILE A 196 -5.20 5.62 -25.92
CA ILE A 196 -5.05 7.03 -25.60
C ILE A 196 -3.61 7.26 -25.13
N ARG A 197 -2.80 7.96 -25.96
CA ARG A 197 -1.37 8.24 -25.70
C ARG A 197 -0.54 6.98 -25.40
N GLY A 198 -0.94 5.81 -25.85
CA GLY A 198 -0.26 4.55 -25.56
C GLY A 198 -0.55 3.92 -24.19
N TYR A 199 -1.39 4.53 -23.32
CA TYR A 199 -1.64 4.09 -21.95
C TYR A 199 -2.92 3.25 -21.83
N THR A 200 -2.82 2.04 -21.28
CA THR A 200 -3.97 1.13 -21.14
C THR A 200 -4.89 1.52 -19.97
N ASP A 201 -4.36 2.05 -18.88
CA ASP A 201 -5.13 2.56 -17.74
C ASP A 201 -6.03 3.74 -18.16
N LEU A 202 -5.46 4.72 -18.86
CA LEU A 202 -6.18 5.89 -19.39
C LEU A 202 -7.24 5.47 -20.42
N THR A 203 -6.87 4.55 -21.32
CA THR A 203 -7.79 3.99 -22.33
C THR A 203 -8.95 3.23 -21.69
N SER A 204 -8.69 2.52 -20.59
CA SER A 204 -9.72 1.81 -19.83
C SER A 204 -10.75 2.76 -19.24
N LEU A 205 -10.32 3.87 -18.63
CA LEU A 205 -11.25 4.91 -18.16
C LEU A 205 -12.08 5.49 -19.30
N TRP A 206 -11.49 5.70 -20.47
CA TRP A 206 -12.22 6.20 -21.63
C TRP A 206 -13.28 5.23 -22.13
N ILE A 207 -13.00 3.93 -22.18
CA ILE A 207 -14.01 2.90 -22.51
C ILE A 207 -15.18 2.95 -21.52
N ILE A 208 -14.91 3.07 -20.22
CA ILE A 208 -15.94 3.17 -19.18
C ILE A 208 -16.82 4.42 -19.41
N VAL A 209 -16.20 5.56 -19.71
CA VAL A 209 -16.94 6.81 -20.04
C VAL A 209 -17.81 6.64 -21.27
N LEU A 210 -17.25 6.08 -22.35
CA LEU A 210 -18.00 5.85 -23.58
C LEU A 210 -19.16 4.87 -23.38
N ALA A 211 -19.02 3.85 -22.55
CA ALA A 211 -20.07 2.91 -22.20
C ALA A 211 -21.23 3.61 -21.45
N GLN A 212 -20.93 4.54 -20.51
CA GLN A 212 -21.97 5.35 -19.86
C GLN A 212 -22.72 6.24 -20.88
N ARG A 213 -21.99 6.82 -21.82
CA ARG A 213 -22.58 7.65 -22.87
C ARG A 213 -23.47 6.83 -23.82
N GLU A 214 -23.01 5.63 -24.19
CA GLU A 214 -23.73 4.70 -25.03
C GLU A 214 -25.04 4.23 -24.37
N THR A 215 -25.00 4.03 -23.04
CA THR A 215 -26.20 3.69 -22.24
C THR A 215 -27.21 4.83 -22.23
N TYR A 216 -26.76 6.08 -22.07
CA TYR A 216 -27.65 7.27 -22.03
C TYR A 216 -28.26 7.58 -23.41
N ARG A 217 -27.39 7.61 -24.42
CA ARG A 217 -27.79 7.90 -25.83
C ARG A 217 -26.89 7.12 -26.78
N PRO A 218 -27.41 6.03 -27.38
CA PRO A 218 -26.64 5.22 -28.34
C PRO A 218 -26.11 6.07 -29.51
N ASP A 219 -24.81 5.87 -29.85
CA ASP A 219 -24.11 6.58 -30.90
C ASP A 219 -23.10 5.66 -31.56
N GLU A 220 -23.24 5.45 -32.85
CA GLU A 220 -22.36 4.58 -33.66
C GLU A 220 -20.87 4.99 -33.57
N GLN A 221 -20.59 6.27 -33.39
CA GLN A 221 -19.21 6.75 -33.22
C GLN A 221 -18.62 6.33 -31.88
N ASN A 222 -19.41 6.40 -30.79
CA ASN A 222 -18.98 5.88 -29.50
C ASN A 222 -18.66 4.38 -29.57
N ARG A 223 -19.49 3.60 -30.25
CA ARG A 223 -19.29 2.14 -30.43
C ARG A 223 -17.99 1.84 -31.18
N ARG A 224 -17.67 2.60 -32.24
CA ARG A 224 -16.40 2.47 -32.97
C ARG A 224 -15.20 2.80 -32.10
N TRP A 225 -15.30 3.82 -31.26
CA TRP A 225 -14.24 4.17 -30.34
C TRP A 225 -14.05 3.12 -29.25
N ILE A 226 -15.16 2.60 -28.67
CA ILE A 226 -15.09 1.48 -27.71
C ILE A 226 -14.40 0.28 -28.37
N GLN A 227 -14.78 -0.06 -29.58
CA GLN A 227 -14.17 -1.17 -30.32
C GLN A 227 -12.66 -0.95 -30.51
N ALA A 228 -12.24 0.18 -31.08
CA ALA A 228 -10.83 0.50 -31.31
C ALA A 228 -10.00 0.48 -30.03
N ALA A 229 -10.52 1.09 -28.94
CA ALA A 229 -9.86 1.13 -27.66
C ALA A 229 -9.72 -0.27 -27.02
N SER A 230 -10.77 -1.10 -27.13
CA SER A 230 -10.74 -2.47 -26.61
C SER A 230 -9.76 -3.37 -27.36
N GLU A 231 -9.65 -3.22 -28.70
CA GLU A 231 -8.61 -3.91 -29.48
C GLU A 231 -7.21 -3.46 -29.04
N GLY A 232 -7.03 -2.18 -28.71
CA GLY A 232 -5.78 -1.67 -28.17
C GLY A 232 -5.41 -2.36 -26.85
N LEU A 233 -6.36 -2.52 -25.93
CA LEU A 233 -6.14 -3.28 -24.69
C LEU A 233 -5.79 -4.74 -24.95
N LEU A 234 -6.49 -5.41 -25.87
CA LEU A 234 -6.20 -6.80 -26.27
C LEU A 234 -4.78 -6.94 -26.83
N GLY A 235 -4.35 -5.96 -27.63
CA GLY A 235 -3.00 -5.91 -28.20
C GLY A 235 -1.87 -5.82 -27.15
N LYS A 236 -2.20 -5.39 -25.92
CA LYS A 236 -1.26 -5.32 -24.78
C LYS A 236 -1.38 -6.50 -23.82
N GLN A 237 -2.34 -7.43 -24.03
CA GLN A 237 -2.46 -8.59 -23.17
C GLN A 237 -1.34 -9.58 -23.41
N GLN A 238 -0.57 -9.90 -22.38
CA GLN A 238 0.54 -10.82 -22.44
C GLN A 238 0.05 -12.26 -22.62
N ASN A 239 0.61 -12.97 -23.57
CA ASN A 239 0.25 -14.36 -23.89
C ASN A 239 1.35 -15.37 -23.55
N GLN A 240 2.46 -14.92 -22.99
CA GLN A 240 3.59 -15.73 -22.54
C GLN A 240 4.34 -15.04 -21.40
N GLY A 241 5.19 -15.78 -20.69
CA GLY A 241 6.02 -15.26 -19.60
C GLY A 241 5.32 -15.32 -18.24
N LEU A 242 5.95 -14.68 -17.26
CA LEU A 242 5.55 -14.74 -15.85
C LEU A 242 4.17 -14.11 -15.61
N PHE A 243 3.84 -13.06 -16.34
CA PHE A 243 2.61 -12.29 -16.21
C PHE A 243 1.60 -12.58 -17.33
N THR A 244 1.60 -13.81 -17.82
CA THR A 244 0.64 -14.24 -18.84
C THR A 244 -0.80 -13.93 -18.43
N GLY A 245 -1.54 -13.28 -19.32
CA GLY A 245 -2.93 -12.83 -19.09
C GLY A 245 -3.06 -11.40 -18.61
N TRP A 246 -2.01 -10.78 -18.06
CA TRP A 246 -2.03 -9.38 -17.66
C TRP A 246 -2.02 -8.47 -18.90
N ILE A 247 -2.59 -7.28 -18.75
CA ILE A 247 -2.55 -6.25 -19.79
C ILE A 247 -1.48 -5.24 -19.39
N ASP A 248 -0.46 -5.12 -20.22
CA ASP A 248 0.66 -4.18 -20.03
C ASP A 248 0.17 -2.73 -20.04
N GLU A 249 0.68 -1.91 -19.11
CA GLU A 249 0.25 -0.50 -18.96
C GLU A 249 0.71 0.40 -20.11
N GLY A 250 1.60 -0.08 -20.96
CA GLY A 250 2.12 0.71 -22.08
C GLY A 250 3.11 1.80 -21.69
N ARG A 251 3.60 1.79 -20.44
CA ARG A 251 4.60 2.73 -19.93
C ARG A 251 5.98 2.08 -19.94
N GLU A 252 7.03 2.88 -20.18
CA GLU A 252 8.41 2.37 -20.11
C GLU A 252 8.77 1.92 -18.68
N GLU A 253 8.20 2.57 -17.66
CA GLU A 253 8.53 2.33 -16.26
C GLU A 253 7.73 1.16 -15.64
N PHE A 254 6.50 0.89 -16.13
CA PHE A 254 5.59 -0.07 -15.52
C PHE A 254 4.93 -0.98 -16.54
N ALA A 255 5.06 -2.30 -16.32
CA ALA A 255 4.20 -3.30 -16.94
C ALA A 255 2.82 -3.35 -16.26
N PHE A 256 2.75 -3.00 -14.97
CA PHE A 256 1.53 -2.90 -14.17
C PHE A 256 1.76 -1.96 -12.99
N HIS A 257 0.74 -1.22 -12.59
CA HIS A 257 0.73 -0.45 -11.34
C HIS A 257 -0.63 -0.46 -10.65
N GLY A 258 -0.64 -0.20 -9.34
CA GLY A 258 -1.86 -0.22 -8.52
C GLY A 258 -2.78 1.01 -8.67
N TRP A 259 -2.37 2.04 -9.41
CA TRP A 259 -3.16 3.28 -9.53
C TRP A 259 -4.11 3.25 -10.72
N GLY A 260 -5.31 2.70 -10.54
CA GLY A 260 -6.37 2.85 -11.51
C GLY A 260 -6.36 1.87 -12.66
N SER A 261 -5.75 0.70 -12.48
CA SER A 261 -5.75 -0.40 -13.45
C SER A 261 -7.14 -1.01 -13.60
N ARG A 262 -7.97 -0.42 -14.48
CA ARG A 262 -9.38 -0.79 -14.69
C ARG A 262 -9.65 -1.58 -15.94
N GLN A 263 -8.64 -2.24 -16.51
CA GLN A 263 -8.75 -2.99 -17.76
C GLN A 263 -9.82 -4.09 -17.71
N ILE A 264 -9.95 -4.79 -16.57
CA ILE A 264 -10.96 -5.83 -16.38
C ILE A 264 -12.38 -5.22 -16.50
N GLN A 265 -12.65 -4.11 -15.77
CA GLN A 265 -13.92 -3.41 -15.83
C GLN A 265 -14.22 -2.89 -17.24
N ALA A 266 -13.24 -2.23 -17.86
CA ALA A 266 -13.40 -1.66 -19.20
C ALA A 266 -13.73 -2.69 -20.26
N LEU A 267 -13.09 -3.85 -20.25
CA LEU A 267 -13.38 -4.94 -21.18
C LEU A 267 -14.75 -5.58 -20.93
N CYS A 268 -15.20 -5.65 -19.67
CA CYS A 268 -16.56 -6.06 -19.34
C CYS A 268 -17.60 -5.07 -19.87
N ASP A 269 -17.32 -3.76 -19.75
CA ASP A 269 -18.21 -2.72 -20.29
C ASP A 269 -18.23 -2.73 -21.83
N ALA A 270 -17.09 -2.94 -22.46
CA ALA A 270 -17.01 -3.12 -23.90
C ALA A 270 -17.82 -4.35 -24.38
N HIS A 271 -17.71 -5.48 -23.67
CA HIS A 271 -18.54 -6.66 -23.96
C HIS A 271 -20.04 -6.35 -23.83
N ALA A 272 -20.45 -5.66 -22.76
CA ALA A 272 -21.85 -5.30 -22.53
C ALA A 272 -22.43 -4.43 -23.67
N ILE A 273 -21.63 -3.54 -24.26
CA ILE A 273 -22.06 -2.64 -25.34
C ILE A 273 -21.98 -3.28 -26.73
N LEU A 274 -20.91 -4.03 -27.01
CA LEU A 274 -20.60 -4.54 -28.35
C LEU A 274 -21.05 -5.99 -28.56
N GLY A 275 -21.21 -6.77 -27.49
CA GLY A 275 -21.59 -8.19 -27.54
C GLY A 275 -20.49 -9.13 -28.01
N GLU A 276 -19.23 -8.67 -28.09
CA GLU A 276 -18.11 -9.48 -28.57
C GLU A 276 -17.44 -10.26 -27.43
N GLU A 277 -17.50 -11.60 -27.51
CA GLU A 277 -17.00 -12.52 -26.48
C GLU A 277 -15.51 -12.35 -26.14
N LYS A 278 -14.68 -12.00 -27.13
CA LYS A 278 -13.22 -11.84 -26.93
C LYS A 278 -12.88 -10.84 -25.81
N TYR A 279 -13.70 -9.81 -25.59
CA TYR A 279 -13.46 -8.83 -24.52
C TYR A 279 -13.73 -9.45 -23.15
N ARG A 280 -14.81 -10.21 -22.99
CA ARG A 280 -15.12 -10.94 -21.77
C ARG A 280 -14.08 -12.01 -21.46
N GLU A 281 -13.60 -12.73 -22.48
CA GLU A 281 -12.54 -13.72 -22.34
C GLU A 281 -11.22 -13.06 -21.92
N ALA A 282 -10.85 -11.90 -22.51
CA ALA A 282 -9.65 -11.18 -22.13
C ALA A 282 -9.72 -10.66 -20.68
N ALA A 283 -10.88 -10.10 -20.28
CA ALA A 283 -11.13 -9.72 -18.90
C ALA A 283 -10.99 -10.91 -17.94
N SER A 284 -11.55 -12.05 -18.30
CA SER A 284 -11.47 -13.30 -17.51
C SER A 284 -10.03 -13.80 -17.38
N ARG A 285 -9.25 -13.78 -18.47
CA ARG A 285 -7.83 -14.15 -18.43
C ARG A 285 -7.04 -13.24 -17.50
N MET A 286 -7.22 -11.92 -17.60
CA MET A 286 -6.55 -10.97 -16.71
C MET A 286 -6.95 -11.19 -15.25
N ALA A 287 -8.25 -11.33 -14.98
CA ALA A 287 -8.76 -11.54 -13.63
C ALA A 287 -8.19 -12.80 -12.98
N LEU A 288 -8.22 -13.94 -13.69
CA LEU A 288 -7.74 -15.24 -13.18
C LEU A 288 -6.22 -15.32 -13.05
N SER A 289 -5.48 -14.51 -13.76
CA SER A 289 -4.02 -14.43 -13.64
C SER A 289 -3.58 -13.40 -12.58
N LEU A 290 -4.30 -12.30 -12.38
CA LEU A 290 -3.93 -11.21 -11.48
C LEU A 290 -4.48 -11.40 -10.06
N ALA A 291 -5.77 -11.75 -9.92
CA ALA A 291 -6.44 -11.82 -8.62
C ALA A 291 -5.76 -12.80 -7.64
N PRO A 292 -5.33 -14.02 -8.03
CA PRO A 292 -4.65 -14.93 -7.11
C PRO A 292 -3.36 -14.35 -6.52
N TRP A 293 -2.59 -13.59 -7.30
CA TRP A 293 -1.42 -12.88 -6.80
C TRP A 293 -1.80 -11.84 -5.74
N MET A 294 -2.78 -10.99 -6.06
CA MET A 294 -3.19 -9.89 -5.18
C MET A 294 -3.90 -10.39 -3.91
N ILE A 295 -4.62 -11.51 -3.97
CA ILE A 295 -5.29 -12.07 -2.79
C ILE A 295 -4.29 -12.79 -1.88
N THR A 296 -3.34 -13.56 -2.44
CA THR A 296 -2.41 -14.35 -1.62
C THR A 296 -1.23 -13.54 -1.10
N ARG A 297 -0.84 -12.44 -1.78
CA ARG A 297 0.32 -11.61 -1.42
C ARG A 297 -0.06 -10.20 -0.97
N GLY A 298 -1.30 -9.79 -1.18
CA GLY A 298 -1.80 -8.43 -1.06
C GLY A 298 -1.71 -7.65 -2.37
N PRO A 299 -2.44 -6.53 -2.50
CA PRO A 299 -2.46 -5.69 -3.70
C PRO A 299 -1.11 -4.97 -3.86
N PHE A 300 -0.17 -5.62 -4.53
CA PHE A 300 1.18 -5.11 -4.76
C PHE A 300 1.18 -3.76 -5.50
N TYR A 301 2.26 -2.99 -5.32
CA TYR A 301 2.35 -1.61 -5.77
C TYR A 301 2.52 -1.48 -7.28
N ALA A 302 3.54 -2.13 -7.84
CA ALA A 302 3.86 -2.03 -9.27
C ALA A 302 4.73 -3.20 -9.74
N VAL A 303 4.76 -3.41 -11.05
CA VAL A 303 5.71 -4.29 -11.72
C VAL A 303 6.37 -3.49 -12.83
N SER A 304 7.67 -3.27 -12.73
CA SER A 304 8.50 -2.75 -13.81
C SER A 304 9.03 -3.91 -14.68
N PRO A 305 9.66 -3.64 -15.81
CA PRO A 305 10.26 -4.70 -16.63
C PRO A 305 11.27 -5.58 -15.89
N THR A 306 11.91 -5.08 -14.84
CA THR A 306 12.98 -5.77 -14.09
C THR A 306 12.71 -5.94 -12.60
N HIS A 307 11.60 -5.40 -12.05
CA HIS A 307 11.36 -5.39 -10.61
C HIS A 307 9.89 -5.57 -10.27
N PHE A 308 9.62 -6.35 -9.21
CA PHE A 308 8.29 -6.56 -8.64
C PHE A 308 8.17 -5.84 -7.29
N SER A 309 7.53 -4.68 -7.27
CA SER A 309 7.35 -3.87 -6.06
C SER A 309 6.14 -4.33 -5.26
N THR A 310 6.37 -5.01 -4.14
CA THR A 310 5.28 -5.49 -3.27
C THR A 310 4.64 -4.35 -2.48
N TYR A 311 5.42 -3.38 -2.01
CA TYR A 311 5.00 -2.31 -1.10
C TYR A 311 5.27 -0.92 -1.69
N PRO A 312 4.52 0.12 -1.21
CA PRO A 312 3.37 0.04 -0.32
C PRO A 312 2.17 -0.64 -0.98
N GLN A 313 1.36 -1.39 -0.21
CA GLN A 313 0.09 -1.93 -0.69
C GLN A 313 -1.00 -0.89 -0.44
N ILE A 314 -1.55 -0.32 -1.51
CA ILE A 314 -2.48 0.80 -1.44
C ILE A 314 -3.94 0.38 -1.63
N SER A 315 -4.83 1.06 -0.94
CA SER A 315 -6.29 0.82 -1.02
C SER A 315 -6.83 0.88 -2.45
N TYR A 316 -6.22 1.70 -3.28
CA TYR A 316 -6.62 1.90 -4.67
C TYR A 316 -6.47 0.63 -5.53
N ALA A 317 -5.37 -0.08 -5.40
CA ALA A 317 -5.14 -1.33 -6.14
C ALA A 317 -6.18 -2.41 -5.78
N ALA A 318 -6.51 -2.52 -4.49
CA ALA A 318 -7.55 -3.44 -4.02
C ALA A 318 -8.92 -3.07 -4.60
N GLU A 319 -9.29 -1.79 -4.61
CA GLU A 319 -10.57 -1.30 -5.16
C GLU A 319 -10.72 -1.65 -6.64
N CYS A 320 -9.72 -1.36 -7.46
CA CYS A 320 -9.78 -1.65 -8.90
C CYS A 320 -9.97 -3.15 -9.18
N LEU A 321 -9.30 -4.01 -8.43
CA LEU A 321 -9.48 -5.46 -8.55
C LEU A 321 -10.90 -5.89 -8.15
N VAL A 322 -11.39 -5.45 -6.98
CA VAL A 322 -12.72 -5.80 -6.48
C VAL A 322 -13.81 -5.39 -7.46
N THR A 323 -13.80 -4.12 -7.90
CA THR A 323 -14.81 -3.60 -8.83
C THR A 323 -14.75 -4.28 -10.18
N GLY A 324 -13.54 -4.57 -10.69
CA GLY A 324 -13.36 -5.34 -11.93
C GLY A 324 -13.91 -6.76 -11.85
N LEU A 325 -13.66 -7.47 -10.73
CA LEU A 325 -14.16 -8.83 -10.50
C LEU A 325 -15.70 -8.87 -10.33
N VAL A 326 -16.28 -7.89 -9.63
CA VAL A 326 -17.74 -7.77 -9.53
C VAL A 326 -18.35 -7.53 -10.92
N ARG A 327 -17.78 -6.63 -11.70
CA ARG A 327 -18.25 -6.37 -13.06
C ARG A 327 -18.15 -7.61 -13.95
N LEU A 328 -17.09 -8.39 -13.81
CA LEU A 328 -16.92 -9.65 -14.52
C LEU A 328 -17.92 -10.72 -14.07
N TYR A 329 -18.26 -10.78 -12.77
CA TYR A 329 -19.35 -11.62 -12.28
C TYR A 329 -20.69 -11.24 -12.92
N GLU A 330 -21.01 -9.95 -12.98
CA GLU A 330 -22.25 -9.46 -13.64
C GLU A 330 -22.33 -9.87 -15.11
N GLN A 331 -21.20 -9.93 -15.83
CA GLN A 331 -21.17 -10.32 -17.24
C GLN A 331 -21.17 -11.83 -17.48
N THR A 332 -20.71 -12.63 -16.50
CA THR A 332 -20.53 -14.08 -16.69
C THR A 332 -21.50 -14.94 -15.89
N GLY A 333 -22.01 -14.44 -14.77
CA GLY A 333 -22.77 -15.20 -13.78
C GLY A 333 -21.94 -16.28 -13.07
N GLN A 334 -20.61 -16.34 -13.26
CA GLN A 334 -19.74 -17.39 -12.70
C GLN A 334 -19.37 -17.05 -11.25
N ASN A 335 -19.81 -17.89 -10.30
CA ASN A 335 -19.61 -17.72 -8.87
C ASN A 335 -18.15 -17.51 -8.47
N ARG A 336 -17.16 -18.09 -9.17
CA ARG A 336 -15.74 -17.89 -8.87
C ARG A 336 -15.31 -16.43 -8.88
N PHE A 337 -15.89 -15.59 -9.75
CA PHE A 337 -15.57 -14.18 -9.79
C PHE A 337 -16.18 -13.41 -8.61
N ALA A 338 -17.39 -13.80 -8.18
CA ALA A 338 -17.99 -13.27 -6.96
C ALA A 338 -17.17 -13.64 -5.71
N GLN A 339 -16.69 -14.89 -5.65
CA GLN A 339 -15.85 -15.39 -4.57
C GLN A 339 -14.50 -14.69 -4.53
N LEU A 340 -13.85 -14.53 -5.69
CA LEU A 340 -12.58 -13.81 -5.81
C LEU A 340 -12.74 -12.32 -5.41
N ALA A 341 -13.84 -11.67 -5.80
CA ALA A 341 -14.12 -10.28 -5.43
C ALA A 341 -14.24 -10.11 -3.91
N ALA A 342 -14.98 -11.01 -3.26
CA ALA A 342 -15.15 -10.98 -1.81
C ALA A 342 -13.83 -11.30 -1.06
N LEU A 343 -13.05 -12.27 -1.54
CA LEU A 343 -11.71 -12.56 -0.99
C LEU A 343 -10.76 -11.37 -1.16
N ALA A 344 -10.78 -10.69 -2.32
CA ALA A 344 -10.00 -9.47 -2.54
C ALA A 344 -10.45 -8.32 -1.62
N MET A 345 -11.77 -8.17 -1.39
CA MET A 345 -12.31 -7.22 -0.41
C MET A 345 -11.80 -7.48 1.01
N GLY A 346 -11.48 -8.74 1.32
CA GLY A 346 -10.88 -9.15 2.59
C GLY A 346 -9.60 -8.40 2.96
N PHE A 347 -8.87 -7.83 1.98
CA PHE A 347 -7.74 -6.94 2.24
C PHE A 347 -8.06 -5.82 3.24
N PHE A 348 -9.22 -5.19 3.09
CA PHE A 348 -9.66 -4.13 4.00
C PHE A 348 -10.03 -4.65 5.40
N TYR A 349 -10.38 -5.92 5.54
CA TYR A 349 -10.81 -6.52 6.80
C TYR A 349 -9.74 -7.40 7.47
N GLY A 350 -8.49 -7.38 6.95
CA GLY A 350 -7.36 -8.07 7.56
C GLY A 350 -6.86 -9.30 6.79
N ASN A 351 -7.46 -9.66 5.65
CA ASN A 351 -6.85 -10.64 4.74
C ASN A 351 -5.71 -9.97 3.96
N ASN A 352 -4.63 -9.69 4.66
CA ASN A 352 -3.44 -9.03 4.15
C ASN A 352 -2.19 -9.53 4.91
N PRO A 353 -0.97 -9.25 4.43
CA PRO A 353 0.26 -9.73 5.06
C PRO A 353 0.43 -9.42 6.54
N LEU A 354 -0.14 -8.33 7.03
CA LEU A 354 -0.08 -7.95 8.46
C LEU A 354 -1.25 -8.52 9.28
N GLN A 355 -2.23 -9.17 8.65
CA GLN A 355 -3.46 -9.66 9.29
C GLN A 355 -4.19 -8.58 10.12
N ARG A 356 -4.19 -7.33 9.63
CA ARG A 356 -4.79 -6.17 10.28
C ARG A 356 -5.75 -5.43 9.37
N PRO A 357 -6.86 -4.88 9.93
CA PRO A 357 -7.78 -4.08 9.13
C PRO A 357 -7.11 -2.86 8.50
N MET A 358 -7.43 -2.62 7.23
CA MET A 358 -7.09 -1.41 6.47
C MET A 358 -8.23 -0.38 6.49
N VAL A 359 -9.17 -0.54 7.40
CA VAL A 359 -10.34 0.34 7.56
C VAL A 359 -10.62 0.58 9.04
N GLY A 360 -10.98 1.82 9.37
CA GLY A 360 -11.41 2.22 10.69
C GLY A 360 -12.93 2.12 10.91
N PRO A 361 -13.41 2.33 12.16
CA PRO A 361 -14.81 2.09 12.55
C PRO A 361 -15.83 3.04 11.90
N ASN A 362 -15.43 4.23 11.45
CA ASN A 362 -16.33 5.20 10.80
C ASN A 362 -16.18 5.19 9.26
N GLY A 363 -15.55 4.15 8.70
CA GLY A 363 -15.30 4.02 7.28
C GLY A 363 -14.01 4.68 6.80
N GLU A 364 -13.07 4.99 7.72
CA GLU A 364 -11.75 5.47 7.36
C GLU A 364 -11.01 4.39 6.54
N GLY A 365 -10.78 4.62 5.26
CA GLY A 365 -9.88 3.80 4.47
C GLY A 365 -8.45 4.26 4.69
N TYR A 366 -7.56 3.39 5.16
CA TYR A 366 -6.16 3.77 5.39
C TYR A 366 -5.39 3.83 4.08
N ASP A 367 -4.43 4.77 3.97
CA ASP A 367 -3.73 5.06 2.72
C ASP A 367 -2.99 3.86 2.15
N GLY A 368 -2.28 3.13 3.00
CA GLY A 368 -1.51 2.00 2.54
C GLY A 368 -0.91 1.17 3.67
N MET A 369 -0.32 0.06 3.27
CA MET A 369 0.37 -0.86 4.15
C MET A 369 1.80 -1.05 3.64
N GLU A 370 2.74 -0.86 4.52
CA GLU A 370 4.14 -1.22 4.34
C GLU A 370 4.39 -2.66 4.79
N SER A 371 5.60 -3.15 4.62
CA SER A 371 5.95 -4.53 5.02
C SER A 371 5.73 -4.82 6.51
N ALA A 372 5.79 -3.80 7.37
CA ALA A 372 5.73 -3.93 8.82
C ALA A 372 4.65 -3.10 9.52
N PHE A 373 4.06 -2.12 8.84
CA PHE A 373 3.06 -1.24 9.46
C PHE A 373 1.99 -0.78 8.46
N ILE A 374 0.89 -0.25 9.01
CA ILE A 374 -0.19 0.38 8.25
C ILE A 374 -0.05 1.90 8.39
N ASN A 375 0.05 2.60 7.26
CA ASN A 375 -0.13 4.05 7.23
C ASN A 375 -1.61 4.37 7.48
N ARG A 376 -1.91 4.84 8.69
CA ARG A 376 -3.27 5.13 9.13
C ARG A 376 -3.78 6.50 8.71
N ASN A 377 -3.01 7.28 7.99
CA ASN A 377 -3.53 8.45 7.32
C ASN A 377 -4.72 8.02 6.45
N SER A 378 -5.73 8.88 6.37
CA SER A 378 -6.97 8.52 5.71
C SER A 378 -7.59 9.79 5.10
N GLY A 379 -7.18 10.09 3.89
CA GLY A 379 -7.76 11.15 3.09
C GLY A 379 -9.01 10.68 2.31
N ALA A 380 -9.48 11.52 1.42
CA ALA A 380 -10.63 11.20 0.59
C ALA A 380 -10.35 9.97 -0.30
N GLU A 381 -9.18 9.90 -0.94
CA GLU A 381 -8.87 8.85 -1.91
C GLU A 381 -8.99 7.44 -1.32
N SER A 382 -8.25 7.15 -0.26
CA SER A 382 -8.23 5.82 0.37
C SER A 382 -9.58 5.42 0.97
N THR A 383 -10.31 6.40 1.54
CA THR A 383 -11.67 6.22 2.04
C THR A 383 -12.65 5.88 0.91
N ILE A 384 -12.60 6.60 -0.20
CA ILE A 384 -13.43 6.37 -1.39
C ILE A 384 -13.15 5.00 -2.00
N CYS A 385 -11.88 4.57 -2.06
CA CYS A 385 -11.51 3.26 -2.56
C CYS A 385 -12.16 2.13 -1.75
N PHE A 386 -12.11 2.21 -0.41
CA PHE A 386 -12.82 1.27 0.44
C PHE A 386 -14.33 1.26 0.18
N LEU A 387 -14.95 2.44 0.10
CA LEU A 387 -16.40 2.58 -0.07
C LEU A 387 -16.88 2.07 -1.45
N LEU A 388 -16.13 2.33 -2.52
CA LEU A 388 -16.44 1.80 -3.86
C LEU A 388 -16.34 0.28 -3.88
N ALA A 389 -15.28 -0.29 -3.33
CA ALA A 389 -15.11 -1.73 -3.22
C ALA A 389 -16.24 -2.38 -2.40
N LYS A 390 -16.61 -1.77 -1.27
CA LYS A 390 -17.71 -2.23 -0.41
C LYS A 390 -19.06 -2.18 -1.13
N ASN A 391 -19.38 -1.06 -1.79
CA ASN A 391 -20.62 -0.93 -2.55
C ASN A 391 -20.71 -1.95 -3.70
N ALA A 392 -19.57 -2.25 -4.34
CA ALA A 392 -19.52 -3.26 -5.39
C ALA A 392 -19.81 -4.66 -4.83
N VAL A 393 -19.16 -5.07 -3.73
CA VAL A 393 -19.36 -6.39 -3.10
C VAL A 393 -20.80 -6.57 -2.60
N GLN A 394 -21.49 -5.52 -2.17
CA GLN A 394 -22.90 -5.58 -1.77
C GLN A 394 -23.85 -6.03 -2.88
N LYS A 395 -23.44 -5.96 -4.16
CA LYS A 395 -24.21 -6.46 -5.32
C LYS A 395 -24.06 -7.97 -5.54
N LEU A 396 -23.15 -8.63 -4.84
CA LEU A 396 -22.88 -10.06 -4.97
C LEU A 396 -23.89 -10.92 -4.18
N PRO A 397 -24.03 -12.22 -4.50
CA PRO A 397 -24.78 -13.15 -3.67
C PRO A 397 -24.28 -13.18 -2.23
N ALA A 398 -25.18 -13.27 -1.25
CA ALA A 398 -24.87 -13.23 0.18
C ALA A 398 -23.77 -14.23 0.60
N GLN A 399 -23.84 -15.46 0.08
CA GLN A 399 -22.82 -16.49 0.35
C GLN A 399 -21.40 -16.10 -0.12
N ALA A 400 -21.29 -15.36 -1.22
CA ALA A 400 -19.99 -14.83 -1.67
C ALA A 400 -19.54 -13.66 -0.79
N GLN A 401 -20.48 -12.77 -0.40
CA GLN A 401 -20.14 -11.64 0.48
C GLN A 401 -19.52 -12.07 1.81
N GLU A 402 -19.93 -13.21 2.39
CA GLU A 402 -19.40 -13.72 3.65
C GLU A 402 -17.86 -13.89 3.59
N LEU A 403 -17.30 -14.27 2.44
CA LEU A 403 -15.87 -14.50 2.27
C LEU A 403 -15.00 -13.25 2.50
N GLN A 404 -15.57 -12.04 2.46
CA GLN A 404 -14.80 -10.81 2.74
C GLN A 404 -14.30 -10.73 4.20
N THR A 405 -14.95 -11.45 5.12
CA THR A 405 -14.58 -11.49 6.54
C THR A 405 -13.79 -12.73 6.93
N ALA A 406 -13.43 -13.56 5.96
CA ALA A 406 -12.66 -14.77 6.21
C ALA A 406 -11.25 -14.42 6.69
N GLN A 407 -10.81 -15.06 7.78
CA GLN A 407 -9.47 -14.88 8.33
C GLN A 407 -8.51 -15.87 7.68
N VAL A 408 -7.37 -15.39 7.19
CA VAL A 408 -6.35 -16.23 6.57
C VAL A 408 -5.63 -17.02 7.64
N LEU A 409 -5.62 -18.34 7.49
CA LEU A 409 -4.86 -19.27 8.30
C LEU A 409 -3.51 -19.60 7.65
N HIS A 410 -3.52 -19.78 6.32
CA HIS A 410 -2.32 -20.06 5.55
C HIS A 410 -2.51 -19.63 4.09
N SER A 411 -1.43 -19.16 3.43
CA SER A 411 -1.43 -18.71 2.03
C SER A 411 -0.39 -19.44 1.21
N VAL A 412 -0.80 -19.95 0.06
CA VAL A 412 0.09 -20.44 -1.00
C VAL A 412 0.08 -19.42 -2.14
N GLY A 413 1.09 -18.60 -2.18
CA GLY A 413 1.22 -17.49 -3.11
C GLY A 413 2.66 -17.28 -3.57
N PRO A 414 2.93 -16.26 -4.40
CA PRO A 414 4.27 -16.00 -4.89
C PRO A 414 5.18 -15.54 -3.74
N ILE A 415 6.42 -16.01 -3.78
CA ILE A 415 7.49 -15.61 -2.87
C ILE A 415 8.41 -14.68 -3.65
N VAL A 416 8.64 -13.48 -3.14
CA VAL A 416 9.54 -12.47 -3.73
C VAL A 416 10.68 -12.25 -2.74
N LEU A 417 11.91 -12.45 -3.20
CA LEU A 417 13.12 -12.36 -2.40
C LEU A 417 14.06 -11.34 -3.06
N GLU A 418 14.41 -10.29 -2.30
CA GLU A 418 15.41 -9.31 -2.74
C GLU A 418 16.79 -9.94 -2.73
N ALA A 419 17.53 -9.80 -3.82
CA ALA A 419 18.82 -10.45 -3.98
C ALA A 419 19.85 -9.96 -2.94
N GLU A 420 19.84 -8.66 -2.65
CA GLU A 420 20.75 -8.03 -1.68
C GLU A 420 20.46 -8.44 -0.22
N LYS A 421 19.25 -8.88 0.09
CA LYS A 421 18.86 -9.34 1.44
C LYS A 421 19.20 -10.81 1.70
N GLN A 422 19.72 -11.51 0.70
CA GLN A 422 20.09 -12.92 0.85
C GLN A 422 21.51 -13.05 1.34
N ASN A 423 21.77 -14.00 2.25
CA ASN A 423 23.13 -14.30 2.71
C ASN A 423 23.92 -15.03 1.62
N THR A 424 24.73 -14.30 0.91
CA THR A 424 25.44 -14.76 -0.29
C THR A 424 26.87 -15.20 -0.04
N GLY A 425 27.45 -14.87 1.12
CA GLY A 425 28.87 -15.00 1.36
C GLY A 425 29.72 -14.04 0.52
N LEU A 426 29.11 -13.11 -0.21
CA LEU A 426 29.76 -11.99 -0.90
C LEU A 426 29.57 -10.72 -0.04
N SER A 427 30.65 -10.04 0.25
CA SER A 427 30.72 -8.97 1.25
C SER A 427 30.36 -7.57 0.72
N ASP A 428 29.66 -7.44 -0.42
CA ASP A 428 29.41 -6.12 -1.00
C ASP A 428 27.95 -5.96 -1.43
N THR A 429 27.14 -5.45 -0.51
CA THR A 429 25.76 -5.01 -0.78
C THR A 429 25.77 -3.50 -0.97
N ARG A 430 25.66 -3.03 -2.20
CA ARG A 430 25.50 -1.61 -2.48
C ARG A 430 24.07 -1.32 -2.94
N ASP A 431 23.38 -0.62 -2.06
CA ASP A 431 22.21 0.25 -2.29
C ASP A 431 20.86 -0.18 -2.89
N VAL A 432 19.89 0.33 -2.25
CA VAL A 432 18.48 0.03 -2.07
C VAL A 432 17.52 0.27 -3.26
N PHE A 433 17.87 0.92 -4.35
CA PHE A 433 16.88 1.32 -5.35
C PHE A 433 16.99 0.73 -6.75
N VAL A 434 18.04 0.06 -7.11
CA VAL A 434 18.21 -0.66 -8.40
C VAL A 434 19.47 -1.51 -8.30
N ARG A 435 19.52 -2.55 -7.42
CA ARG A 435 20.86 -3.08 -7.14
C ARG A 435 20.83 -4.54 -6.77
N GLY A 436 20.79 -5.30 -7.78
CA GLY A 436 21.11 -6.69 -7.70
C GLY A 436 22.59 -6.91 -7.39
N GLN A 437 22.93 -8.12 -7.03
CA GLN A 437 24.31 -8.55 -6.91
C GLN A 437 24.96 -8.63 -8.28
N GLU A 438 26.21 -8.19 -8.37
CA GLU A 438 27.01 -8.26 -9.59
C GLU A 438 28.06 -9.36 -9.44
N ALA A 439 28.18 -10.22 -10.48
CA ALA A 439 29.29 -11.14 -10.60
C ALA A 439 30.18 -10.72 -11.78
N LEU A 440 31.47 -10.86 -11.59
CA LEU A 440 32.47 -10.64 -12.65
C LEU A 440 32.50 -11.83 -13.60
N GLU A 441 33.18 -11.67 -14.74
CA GLU A 441 33.31 -12.70 -15.75
C GLU A 441 33.81 -14.03 -15.16
N GLY A 442 33.05 -15.10 -15.38
CA GLY A 442 33.36 -16.45 -14.93
C GLY A 442 33.08 -16.75 -13.46
N GLU A 443 32.63 -15.80 -12.66
CA GLU A 443 32.23 -16.01 -11.28
C GLU A 443 30.82 -16.59 -11.16
N TYR A 444 30.58 -17.27 -10.04
CA TYR A 444 29.26 -17.78 -9.67
C TYR A 444 28.65 -16.87 -8.60
N ILE A 445 27.41 -16.44 -8.83
CA ILE A 445 26.57 -15.97 -7.73
C ILE A 445 25.82 -17.18 -7.18
N GLN A 446 25.98 -17.45 -5.90
CA GLN A 446 25.25 -18.51 -5.20
C GLN A 446 24.51 -17.94 -4.00
N PHE A 447 23.22 -18.26 -3.92
CA PHE A 447 22.35 -17.86 -2.82
C PHE A 447 21.77 -19.10 -2.16
N ARG A 448 21.66 -19.07 -0.84
CA ARG A 448 21.00 -20.11 -0.06
C ARG A 448 19.82 -19.50 0.64
N VAL A 449 18.64 -19.90 0.24
CA VAL A 449 17.39 -19.43 0.82
C VAL A 449 16.77 -20.53 1.66
N ALA A 450 16.51 -20.22 2.92
CA ALA A 450 15.71 -21.11 3.77
C ALA A 450 14.26 -20.98 3.38
N GLN A 451 13.71 -22.00 2.76
CA GLN A 451 12.29 -22.15 2.49
C GLN A 451 11.87 -23.49 3.08
N ASP A 452 11.03 -23.47 4.09
CA ASP A 452 10.72 -24.64 4.89
C ASP A 452 10.05 -25.74 4.07
N ARG A 453 9.16 -25.37 3.12
CA ARG A 453 8.44 -26.33 2.31
C ARG A 453 7.92 -25.74 1.00
N LEU A 454 8.02 -26.52 -0.09
CA LEU A 454 7.35 -26.26 -1.36
C LEU A 454 6.07 -27.12 -1.44
N GLU A 455 4.92 -26.49 -1.28
CA GLU A 455 3.62 -27.17 -1.19
C GLU A 455 3.04 -27.56 -2.55
N THR A 456 3.49 -26.96 -3.64
CA THR A 456 3.11 -27.24 -5.02
C THR A 456 4.32 -27.11 -5.93
N HIS A 457 4.14 -27.26 -7.24
CA HIS A 457 5.17 -26.86 -8.19
C HIS A 457 5.34 -25.36 -8.17
N PHE A 458 6.58 -24.89 -8.16
CA PHE A 458 6.93 -23.48 -8.27
C PHE A 458 7.69 -23.21 -9.54
N LEU A 459 7.36 -22.11 -10.20
CA LEU A 459 8.11 -21.54 -11.31
C LEU A 459 9.15 -20.56 -10.75
N PRO A 460 10.45 -20.90 -10.76
CA PRO A 460 11.49 -19.98 -10.36
C PRO A 460 11.70 -18.91 -11.44
N ALA A 461 11.88 -17.66 -11.02
CA ALA A 461 12.24 -16.56 -11.90
C ALA A 461 13.33 -15.70 -11.25
N PHE A 462 14.20 -15.12 -12.07
CA PHE A 462 15.18 -14.13 -11.65
C PHE A 462 14.88 -12.85 -12.39
N SER A 463 14.86 -11.72 -11.71
CA SER A 463 14.82 -10.43 -12.37
C SER A 463 16.21 -9.79 -12.42
N GLY A 464 16.51 -9.07 -13.50
CA GLY A 464 17.81 -8.42 -13.63
C GLY A 464 18.27 -8.23 -15.06
N GLN A 465 19.60 -8.13 -15.22
CA GLN A 465 20.29 -8.01 -16.50
C GLN A 465 21.21 -9.21 -16.69
N PHE A 466 20.93 -10.01 -17.72
CA PHE A 466 21.59 -11.29 -17.97
C PHE A 466 22.27 -11.26 -19.33
N PRO A 467 23.62 -11.37 -19.39
CA PRO A 467 24.36 -11.52 -20.65
C PRO A 467 24.00 -12.81 -21.39
N ALA A 468 24.24 -12.84 -22.68
CA ALA A 468 24.15 -14.08 -23.45
C ALA A 468 25.03 -15.17 -22.81
N SER A 469 24.59 -16.43 -22.92
CA SER A 469 25.25 -17.59 -22.32
C SER A 469 25.20 -17.63 -20.78
N THR A 470 24.37 -16.79 -20.13
CA THR A 470 24.08 -16.95 -18.69
C THR A 470 23.39 -18.29 -18.45
N THR A 471 23.87 -19.04 -17.47
CA THR A 471 23.24 -20.27 -16.96
C THR A 471 22.66 -19.99 -15.59
N ALA A 472 21.35 -20.22 -15.42
CA ALA A 472 20.64 -20.09 -14.16
C ALA A 472 20.17 -21.47 -13.68
N ARG A 473 20.38 -21.75 -12.39
CA ARG A 473 20.01 -23.01 -11.74
C ARG A 473 19.34 -22.77 -10.41
N VAL A 474 18.34 -23.60 -10.13
CA VAL A 474 17.75 -23.74 -8.79
C VAL A 474 17.80 -25.20 -8.41
N SER A 475 18.32 -25.53 -7.25
CA SER A 475 18.40 -26.90 -6.76
C SER A 475 17.95 -27.01 -5.30
N ARG A 476 17.38 -28.18 -4.95
CA ARG A 476 17.01 -28.57 -3.59
C ARG A 476 17.11 -30.09 -3.47
N GLY A 477 18.07 -30.58 -2.67
CA GLY A 477 18.41 -31.99 -2.67
C GLY A 477 18.80 -32.45 -4.07
N ASP A 478 18.16 -33.53 -4.55
CA ASP A 478 18.41 -34.10 -5.88
C ASP A 478 17.62 -33.38 -7.01
N ASN A 479 16.71 -32.48 -6.68
CA ASN A 479 15.93 -31.75 -7.67
C ASN A 479 16.75 -30.57 -8.23
N LEU A 480 16.76 -30.45 -9.56
CA LEU A 480 17.45 -29.40 -10.29
C LEU A 480 16.55 -28.83 -11.40
N SER A 481 16.44 -27.53 -11.44
CA SER A 481 15.87 -26.77 -12.56
C SER A 481 16.96 -25.84 -13.14
N GLU A 482 17.15 -25.90 -14.46
CA GLU A 482 18.22 -25.15 -15.14
C GLU A 482 17.71 -24.54 -16.44
N THR A 483 18.20 -23.36 -16.77
CA THR A 483 18.05 -22.76 -18.09
C THR A 483 19.31 -22.00 -18.49
N GLN A 484 19.55 -21.92 -19.80
CA GLN A 484 20.61 -21.13 -20.38
C GLN A 484 20.01 -20.18 -21.42
N ILE A 485 20.36 -18.89 -21.33
CA ILE A 485 19.93 -17.90 -22.29
C ILE A 485 20.95 -17.77 -23.42
N THR A 486 20.46 -17.65 -24.66
CA THR A 486 21.30 -17.52 -25.87
C THR A 486 21.51 -16.08 -26.30
N THR A 487 20.63 -15.16 -25.88
CA THR A 487 20.68 -13.72 -26.17
C THR A 487 20.63 -12.94 -24.85
N PRO A 488 21.22 -11.74 -24.78
CA PRO A 488 21.08 -10.91 -23.60
C PRO A 488 19.61 -10.66 -23.23
N LEU A 489 19.30 -10.70 -21.95
CA LEU A 489 17.96 -10.46 -21.41
C LEU A 489 18.05 -9.40 -20.32
N GLU A 490 17.21 -8.40 -20.41
CA GLU A 490 16.86 -7.50 -19.32
C GLU A 490 15.39 -7.77 -18.95
N GLY A 491 15.13 -8.19 -17.72
CA GLY A 491 13.78 -8.58 -17.31
C GLY A 491 13.75 -9.82 -16.44
N PHE A 492 12.70 -10.63 -16.61
CA PHE A 492 12.47 -11.85 -15.83
C PHE A 492 12.93 -13.10 -16.60
N LEU A 493 13.98 -13.71 -16.09
CA LEU A 493 14.50 -14.99 -16.59
C LEU A 493 13.76 -16.15 -15.89
N LEU A 494 12.99 -16.90 -16.66
CA LEU A 494 12.20 -18.02 -16.16
C LEU A 494 12.97 -19.34 -16.24
N LEU A 495 12.83 -20.19 -15.21
CA LEU A 495 13.29 -21.57 -15.24
C LEU A 495 12.10 -22.53 -15.35
N PRO A 496 12.32 -23.78 -15.76
CA PRO A 496 11.30 -24.82 -15.67
C PRO A 496 10.75 -24.96 -14.25
N ALA A 497 9.48 -25.39 -14.13
CA ALA A 497 8.82 -25.55 -12.85
C ALA A 497 9.58 -26.51 -11.93
N PHE A 498 9.72 -26.13 -10.67
CA PHE A 498 10.39 -26.89 -9.63
C PHE A 498 9.35 -27.72 -8.84
N PRO A 499 9.60 -29.02 -8.59
CA PRO A 499 8.60 -29.89 -7.98
C PRO A 499 8.34 -29.56 -6.49
N PRO A 500 7.16 -29.94 -5.94
CA PRO A 500 6.88 -29.82 -4.53
C PRO A 500 7.74 -30.76 -3.69
N ASP A 501 7.86 -30.45 -2.40
CA ASP A 501 8.48 -31.37 -1.43
C ASP A 501 7.50 -32.50 -1.05
N PRO A 502 7.95 -33.74 -1.02
CA PRO A 502 7.12 -34.87 -0.53
C PRO A 502 6.72 -34.67 0.93
N VAL A 503 5.51 -35.08 1.29
CA VAL A 503 4.94 -34.90 2.64
C VAL A 503 5.75 -35.57 3.77
N GLU A 504 6.57 -36.59 3.46
CA GLU A 504 7.21 -37.47 4.45
C GLU A 504 8.70 -37.17 4.73
N ASN A 505 9.33 -36.19 4.07
CA ASN A 505 10.77 -35.94 4.26
C ASN A 505 11.07 -34.87 5.28
N GLU A 506 11.42 -35.24 6.51
CA GLU A 506 11.88 -34.37 7.59
C GLU A 506 13.20 -33.61 7.29
N LYS A 507 13.89 -33.91 6.18
CA LYS A 507 15.11 -33.24 5.76
C LYS A 507 14.92 -32.46 4.48
N VAL A 508 14.12 -31.42 4.56
CA VAL A 508 13.97 -30.47 3.45
C VAL A 508 15.27 -29.65 3.32
N GLY A 509 15.98 -29.84 2.23
CA GLY A 509 17.20 -29.10 1.95
C GLY A 509 16.90 -27.61 1.66
N ARG A 510 17.89 -26.73 1.86
CA ARG A 510 17.79 -25.32 1.47
C ARG A 510 17.73 -25.20 -0.04
N LEU A 511 16.92 -24.22 -0.53
CA LEU A 511 16.99 -23.83 -1.93
C LEU A 511 18.35 -23.19 -2.22
N LEU A 512 19.00 -23.69 -3.25
CA LEU A 512 20.27 -23.15 -3.74
C LEU A 512 20.04 -22.56 -5.14
N PHE A 513 20.21 -21.27 -5.25
CA PHE A 513 20.23 -20.56 -6.53
C PHE A 513 21.66 -20.39 -6.98
N SER A 514 21.94 -20.62 -8.24
CA SER A 514 23.26 -20.31 -8.81
C SER A 514 23.13 -19.73 -10.21
N LEU A 515 23.90 -18.70 -10.47
CA LEU A 515 23.97 -18.01 -11.73
C LEU A 515 25.42 -17.92 -12.18
N ARG A 516 25.67 -18.21 -13.44
CA ARG A 516 26.98 -18.10 -14.08
C ARG A 516 26.83 -17.38 -15.40
N ALA A 517 27.68 -16.40 -15.63
CA ALA A 517 27.74 -15.67 -16.88
C ALA A 517 29.17 -15.51 -17.38
N PRO A 518 29.39 -15.36 -18.71
CA PRO A 518 30.71 -15.09 -19.29
C PRO A 518 31.16 -13.63 -19.09
N SER A 519 30.29 -12.76 -18.66
CA SER A 519 30.52 -11.33 -18.39
C SER A 519 29.73 -10.88 -17.16
N ALA A 520 29.89 -9.63 -16.72
CA ALA A 520 29.14 -9.08 -15.58
C ALA A 520 27.63 -9.30 -15.76
N LEU A 521 26.99 -9.83 -14.72
CA LEU A 521 25.55 -10.00 -14.63
C LEU A 521 25.01 -9.30 -13.37
N ARG A 522 23.74 -8.88 -13.43
CA ARG A 522 23.06 -8.23 -12.32
C ARG A 522 21.76 -8.92 -12.03
N VAL A 523 21.55 -9.29 -10.76
CA VAL A 523 20.32 -9.91 -10.26
C VAL A 523 19.69 -9.00 -9.24
N ASP A 524 18.42 -8.68 -9.42
CA ASP A 524 17.65 -7.81 -8.56
C ASP A 524 16.79 -8.63 -7.57
N GLN A 525 15.98 -9.56 -8.10
CA GLN A 525 15.09 -10.37 -7.27
C GLN A 525 15.05 -11.83 -7.71
N PHE A 526 14.62 -12.68 -6.76
CA PHE A 526 14.23 -14.06 -7.01
C PHE A 526 12.74 -14.20 -6.72
N LEU A 527 12.01 -14.79 -7.65
CA LEU A 527 10.61 -15.08 -7.51
C LEU A 527 10.38 -16.59 -7.57
N LEU A 528 9.55 -17.08 -6.67
CA LEU A 528 9.01 -18.43 -6.74
C LEU A 528 7.49 -18.30 -6.89
N VAL A 529 6.96 -18.63 -8.05
CA VAL A 529 5.54 -18.49 -8.37
C VAL A 529 4.88 -19.85 -8.32
N PRO A 530 3.88 -20.06 -7.45
CA PRO A 530 3.23 -21.36 -7.32
C PRO A 530 2.38 -21.66 -8.55
N THR A 531 2.32 -22.93 -8.93
CA THR A 531 1.39 -23.42 -9.96
C THR A 531 -0.05 -23.40 -9.45
N VAL A 532 -0.26 -23.76 -8.18
CA VAL A 532 -1.54 -23.65 -7.49
C VAL A 532 -1.47 -22.53 -6.46
N PHE A 533 -2.21 -21.45 -6.69
CA PHE A 533 -2.46 -20.40 -5.70
C PHE A 533 -3.60 -20.82 -4.78
N GLY A 534 -3.57 -20.42 -3.53
CA GLY A 534 -4.69 -20.66 -2.64
C GLY A 534 -4.52 -20.13 -1.23
N GLN A 535 -5.60 -20.17 -0.45
CA GLN A 535 -5.58 -19.87 0.97
C GLN A 535 -6.48 -20.82 1.74
N PHE A 536 -6.01 -21.18 2.92
CA PHE A 536 -6.85 -21.74 3.98
C PHE A 536 -7.37 -20.58 4.83
N VAL A 537 -8.67 -20.53 5.00
CA VAL A 537 -9.32 -19.42 5.70
C VAL A 537 -10.32 -19.93 6.73
N GLN A 538 -10.48 -19.19 7.83
CA GLN A 538 -11.52 -19.39 8.83
C GLN A 538 -12.69 -18.46 8.52
N LEU A 539 -13.90 -19.02 8.35
CA LEU A 539 -15.15 -18.30 8.17
C LEU A 539 -16.15 -18.73 9.24
N GLY A 540 -16.33 -17.94 10.27
CA GLY A 540 -17.10 -18.35 11.46
C GLY A 540 -16.48 -19.61 12.10
N GLU A 541 -17.28 -20.68 12.22
CA GLU A 541 -16.82 -21.98 12.76
C GLU A 541 -16.24 -22.90 11.67
N SER A 542 -16.38 -22.56 10.40
CA SER A 542 -15.97 -23.38 9.27
C SER A 542 -14.58 -23.00 8.78
N GLN A 543 -13.77 -24.00 8.47
CA GLN A 543 -12.53 -23.83 7.72
C GLN A 543 -12.77 -24.13 6.24
N LEU A 544 -12.26 -23.27 5.38
CA LEU A 544 -12.40 -23.38 3.93
C LEU A 544 -11.01 -23.32 3.29
N PHE A 545 -10.87 -24.00 2.18
CA PHE A 545 -9.75 -23.82 1.26
C PHE A 545 -10.27 -23.32 -0.08
N TRP A 546 -9.68 -22.24 -0.60
CA TRP A 546 -9.83 -21.91 -2.00
C TRP A 546 -8.49 -22.09 -2.73
N GLY A 547 -8.56 -22.54 -4.00
CA GLY A 547 -7.37 -22.72 -4.81
C GLY A 547 -7.63 -22.56 -6.31
N TRP A 548 -6.59 -22.12 -7.00
CA TRP A 548 -6.57 -21.89 -8.45
C TRP A 548 -5.30 -22.48 -9.07
N ASN A 549 -5.46 -23.46 -9.96
CA ASN A 549 -4.37 -23.93 -10.80
C ASN A 549 -4.17 -22.99 -12.00
N SER A 550 -3.10 -22.21 -11.98
CA SER A 550 -2.78 -21.24 -13.03
C SER A 550 -2.18 -21.86 -14.29
N SER A 551 -1.77 -23.14 -14.23
CA SER A 551 -1.09 -23.83 -15.33
C SER A 551 -2.04 -24.45 -16.36
N SER A 552 -1.50 -24.79 -17.52
CA SER A 552 -2.19 -25.57 -18.56
C SER A 552 -2.11 -27.10 -18.33
N SER A 553 -1.53 -27.53 -17.22
CA SER A 553 -1.38 -28.94 -16.82
C SER A 553 -2.04 -29.20 -15.49
N SER A 554 -2.36 -30.46 -15.18
CA SER A 554 -2.81 -30.88 -13.85
C SER A 554 -1.71 -30.56 -12.82
N ALA A 555 -2.09 -30.17 -11.62
CA ALA A 555 -1.18 -29.85 -10.53
C ALA A 555 -1.69 -30.39 -9.21
N THR A 556 -0.79 -30.63 -8.27
CA THR A 556 -1.12 -31.08 -6.93
C THR A 556 -0.61 -30.07 -5.91
N LEU A 557 -1.42 -29.82 -4.89
CA LEU A 557 -1.07 -29.07 -3.70
C LEU A 557 -0.98 -30.04 -2.50
N PHE A 558 0.13 -29.93 -1.75
CA PHE A 558 0.34 -30.65 -0.49
C PHE A 558 0.40 -29.64 0.65
N SER A 559 -0.66 -29.46 1.39
CA SER A 559 -0.70 -28.48 2.48
C SER A 559 -1.66 -28.91 3.59
N GLY A 560 -1.33 -28.60 4.84
CA GLY A 560 -2.16 -28.90 5.99
C GLY A 560 -2.45 -30.38 6.19
N GLY A 561 -1.52 -31.26 5.83
CA GLY A 561 -1.72 -32.74 5.86
C GLY A 561 -2.60 -33.27 4.74
N MET A 562 -3.03 -32.45 3.79
CA MET A 562 -3.89 -32.79 2.68
C MET A 562 -3.14 -32.83 1.36
N GLN A 563 -3.62 -33.68 0.46
CA GLN A 563 -3.28 -33.66 -0.95
C GLN A 563 -4.51 -33.26 -1.76
N LEU A 564 -4.38 -32.19 -2.54
CA LEU A 564 -5.44 -31.63 -3.39
C LEU A 564 -4.98 -31.65 -4.86
N ASP A 565 -5.66 -32.39 -5.70
CA ASP A 565 -5.36 -32.46 -7.13
C ASP A 565 -6.24 -31.46 -7.91
N PHE A 566 -5.64 -30.77 -8.84
CA PHE A 566 -6.29 -29.77 -9.70
C PHE A 566 -6.14 -30.14 -11.17
N GLN A 567 -7.22 -29.98 -11.92
CA GLN A 567 -7.17 -29.98 -13.39
C GLN A 567 -6.58 -28.65 -13.89
N PRO A 568 -6.16 -28.56 -15.15
CA PRO A 568 -5.73 -27.31 -15.76
C PRO A 568 -6.78 -26.20 -15.59
N GLN A 569 -6.37 -25.02 -15.14
CA GLN A 569 -7.27 -23.84 -14.97
C GLN A 569 -8.49 -24.14 -14.08
N GLU A 570 -8.35 -25.01 -13.09
CA GLU A 570 -9.42 -25.34 -12.16
C GLU A 570 -9.43 -24.40 -10.95
N TRP A 571 -10.63 -23.94 -10.60
CA TRP A 571 -10.96 -23.25 -9.36
C TRP A 571 -11.65 -24.20 -8.40
N LYS A 572 -11.22 -24.20 -7.13
CA LYS A 572 -11.88 -24.93 -6.04
C LYS A 572 -12.15 -24.01 -4.87
N LEU A 573 -13.31 -24.18 -4.22
CA LEU A 573 -13.63 -23.67 -2.90
C LEU A 573 -14.27 -24.81 -2.13
N LEU A 574 -13.59 -25.31 -1.09
CA LEU A 574 -13.92 -26.55 -0.40
C LEU A 574 -13.96 -26.34 1.12
N PRO A 575 -14.91 -26.97 1.86
CA PRO A 575 -14.78 -27.08 3.31
C PRO A 575 -13.60 -28.00 3.67
N VAL A 576 -13.00 -27.76 4.83
CA VAL A 576 -11.86 -28.51 5.35
C VAL A 576 -12.18 -28.92 6.79
N ASP A 577 -12.12 -30.22 7.10
CA ASP A 577 -12.61 -30.75 8.39
C ASP A 577 -11.62 -30.59 9.57
N SER A 578 -10.32 -30.57 9.31
CA SER A 578 -9.25 -30.25 10.29
C SER A 578 -7.94 -30.05 9.56
N LEU A 579 -7.20 -29.02 9.95
CA LEU A 579 -5.93 -28.69 9.34
C LEU A 579 -4.79 -28.98 10.31
N ASP A 580 -3.85 -29.79 9.84
CA ASP A 580 -2.51 -29.87 10.41
C ASP A 580 -1.66 -28.81 9.68
N LEU A 581 -2.01 -27.52 9.89
CA LEU A 581 -1.29 -26.42 9.26
C LEU A 581 0.12 -26.33 9.85
N PRO A 582 1.14 -26.10 9.02
CA PRO A 582 2.42 -25.70 9.56
C PRO A 582 2.19 -24.44 10.44
N THR A 583 2.67 -24.49 11.65
CA THR A 583 2.52 -23.43 12.67
C THR A 583 3.24 -22.15 12.31
N SER A 584 3.87 -22.09 11.15
CA SER A 584 4.51 -20.90 10.62
C SER A 584 3.98 -20.60 9.22
N GLN A 585 3.30 -19.47 9.04
CA GLN A 585 3.45 -18.74 7.80
C GLN A 585 4.96 -18.72 7.45
N PRO A 586 5.39 -18.65 6.17
CA PRO A 586 6.74 -18.24 5.87
C PRO A 586 6.88 -16.80 6.41
N VAL A 587 7.12 -16.72 7.72
CA VAL A 587 7.73 -15.54 8.30
C VAL A 587 9.02 -15.44 7.50
N LEU A 588 9.17 -14.38 6.73
CA LEU A 588 10.51 -13.90 6.41
C LEU A 588 11.29 -14.13 7.69
N GLU A 589 12.28 -15.03 7.69
CA GLU A 589 13.16 -15.18 8.84
C GLU A 589 13.76 -13.79 9.07
N THR A 590 13.05 -12.96 9.81
CA THR A 590 13.67 -11.91 10.56
C THR A 590 14.57 -12.68 11.51
N ASN A 591 15.88 -12.54 11.38
CA ASN A 591 16.84 -13.13 12.29
C ASN A 591 16.35 -12.82 13.70
N GLN A 592 15.79 -13.82 14.39
CA GLN A 592 15.44 -13.67 15.78
C GLN A 592 16.74 -13.51 16.54
N VAL A 593 16.97 -12.35 17.09
CA VAL A 593 18.14 -12.08 17.91
C VAL A 593 17.73 -12.23 19.37
N ALA A 594 18.34 -13.19 20.03
CA ALA A 594 18.17 -13.36 21.47
C ALA A 594 18.90 -12.23 22.19
N VAL A 595 18.18 -11.48 23.01
CA VAL A 595 18.74 -10.38 23.79
C VAL A 595 18.56 -10.60 25.27
N SER A 596 19.47 -10.01 26.06
CA SER A 596 19.46 -10.05 27.52
C SER A 596 18.80 -8.81 28.09
N LEU A 597 18.34 -8.92 29.33
CA LEU A 597 17.91 -7.79 30.17
C LEU A 597 19.06 -7.40 31.10
N VAL A 598 19.29 -6.10 31.22
CA VAL A 598 20.31 -5.54 32.12
C VAL A 598 19.58 -4.73 33.20
N PRO A 599 19.60 -5.17 34.47
CA PRO A 599 18.93 -4.46 35.55
C PRO A 599 19.59 -3.09 35.81
N THR A 600 18.77 -2.07 35.97
CA THR A 600 19.23 -0.73 36.38
C THR A 600 19.25 -0.59 37.91
N GLN A 601 20.00 0.39 38.40
CA GLN A 601 20.04 0.70 39.85
C GLN A 601 18.69 1.17 40.40
N GLN A 602 17.71 1.50 39.54
CA GLN A 602 16.42 2.05 39.88
C GLN A 602 15.25 1.05 39.69
N GLY A 603 15.56 -0.23 39.42
CA GLY A 603 14.56 -1.30 39.33
C GLY A 603 13.88 -1.42 37.96
N ALA A 604 14.38 -0.72 36.92
CA ALA A 604 13.98 -0.95 35.54
C ALA A 604 14.93 -1.98 34.87
N GLU A 605 14.41 -2.69 33.88
CA GLU A 605 15.16 -3.63 33.05
C GLU A 605 15.43 -3.01 31.69
N LEU A 606 16.68 -2.81 31.30
CA LEU A 606 17.09 -2.36 29.96
C LEU A 606 17.28 -3.55 29.04
N LEU A 607 16.75 -3.43 27.82
CA LEU A 607 17.00 -4.39 26.76
C LEU A 607 18.41 -4.18 26.19
N ASP A 608 19.23 -5.21 26.17
CA ASP A 608 20.57 -5.14 25.54
C ASP A 608 20.45 -5.12 24.01
N LEU A 609 20.35 -3.93 23.41
CA LEU A 609 20.20 -3.74 21.98
C LEU A 609 21.51 -3.86 21.18
N ARG A 610 22.68 -4.00 21.82
CA ARG A 610 23.97 -4.07 21.12
C ARG A 610 24.04 -5.12 20.00
N PRO A 611 23.45 -6.31 20.13
CA PRO A 611 23.40 -7.28 19.04
C PRO A 611 22.56 -6.85 17.82
N LEU A 612 21.77 -5.78 17.96
CA LEU A 612 20.86 -5.26 16.94
C LEU A 612 21.31 -3.93 16.36
N PHE A 613 22.30 -3.30 16.97
CA PHE A 613 22.82 -2.02 16.47
C PHE A 613 23.43 -2.18 15.08
N ASN A 614 23.01 -1.32 14.18
CA ASN A 614 23.35 -1.35 12.76
C ASN A 614 23.65 0.04 12.20
N ASN A 615 23.80 1.03 13.07
CA ASN A 615 24.17 2.39 12.73
C ASN A 615 25.05 3.02 13.80
N ASP A 616 26.05 3.82 13.36
CA ASP A 616 26.92 4.64 14.19
C ASP A 616 26.47 6.10 14.07
N GLY A 617 25.64 6.54 15.00
CA GLY A 617 24.99 7.86 14.98
C GLY A 617 25.59 8.90 15.90
N ILE A 618 26.55 8.52 16.79
CA ILE A 618 27.17 9.39 17.79
C ILE A 618 28.69 9.41 17.56
N GLY A 619 29.28 10.58 17.36
CA GLY A 619 30.68 10.66 17.05
C GLY A 619 31.39 11.89 17.60
N THR A 620 32.74 11.87 17.48
CA THR A 620 33.60 13.00 17.86
C THR A 620 33.73 13.99 16.72
N LEU A 621 34.25 15.19 17.03
CA LEU A 621 34.62 16.21 16.02
C LEU A 621 35.47 15.57 14.90
N ARG A 622 34.96 15.55 13.67
CA ARG A 622 35.55 14.90 12.49
C ARG A 622 35.70 13.37 12.63
N GLY A 623 34.96 12.77 13.52
CA GLY A 623 35.09 11.36 13.93
C GLY A 623 34.40 10.31 13.10
N GLY A 624 33.66 10.66 12.06
CA GLY A 624 33.14 9.69 11.08
C GLY A 624 31.80 9.02 11.37
N ALA A 625 31.07 9.37 12.42
CA ALA A 625 29.72 8.89 12.67
C ALA A 625 28.72 9.37 11.60
N ASN A 626 27.56 8.74 11.52
CA ASN A 626 26.63 8.93 10.42
C ASN A 626 25.17 8.63 10.85
N PHE A 627 24.51 9.59 11.50
CA PHE A 627 23.12 9.38 11.97
C PHE A 627 22.11 9.50 10.84
N ASP A 628 22.15 10.58 10.05
CA ASP A 628 21.10 10.92 9.09
C ASP A 628 21.31 10.37 7.67
N ASN A 629 22.25 9.46 7.50
CA ASN A 629 22.47 8.77 6.23
C ASN A 629 23.00 7.35 6.48
N PRO A 630 22.24 6.48 7.18
CA PRO A 630 22.71 5.17 7.61
C PRO A 630 23.06 4.22 6.47
N SER A 631 22.58 4.49 5.24
CA SER A 631 22.95 3.73 4.04
C SER A 631 24.15 4.31 3.29
N GLY A 632 24.67 5.48 3.69
CA GLY A 632 25.80 6.16 3.05
C GLY A 632 27.08 6.11 3.87
N THR A 633 28.14 6.70 3.33
CA THR A 633 29.45 6.75 3.99
C THR A 633 29.66 7.96 4.87
N ARG A 634 28.77 8.96 4.80
CA ARG A 634 28.83 10.20 5.56
C ARG A 634 27.44 10.83 5.70
N GLY A 635 27.09 11.22 6.91
CA GLY A 635 25.90 11.98 7.27
C GLY A 635 26.21 12.95 8.40
N ALA A 636 25.22 13.72 8.84
CA ALA A 636 25.30 14.46 10.07
C ALA A 636 25.06 13.51 11.28
N TYR A 637 25.56 13.87 12.45
CA TYR A 637 25.55 12.98 13.61
C TYR A 637 25.55 13.73 14.94
N TYR A 638 25.21 13.01 16.01
CA TYR A 638 25.22 13.54 17.38
C TYR A 638 26.63 13.70 17.92
N PRO A 639 26.95 14.83 18.59
CA PRO A 639 28.24 15.01 19.27
C PRO A 639 28.33 14.15 20.52
N VAL A 640 29.31 13.26 20.60
CA VAL A 640 29.48 12.34 21.75
C VAL A 640 29.66 13.11 23.07
N GLU A 641 30.38 14.20 23.06
CA GLU A 641 30.58 15.04 24.24
C GLU A 641 29.26 15.63 24.78
N LEU A 642 28.31 15.98 23.93
CA LEU A 642 27.00 16.46 24.38
C LEU A 642 26.09 15.31 24.83
N VAL A 643 26.12 14.17 24.14
CA VAL A 643 25.35 12.99 24.53
C VAL A 643 25.77 12.47 25.91
N GLN A 644 27.07 12.46 26.20
CA GLN A 644 27.62 12.05 27.51
C GLN A 644 27.25 13.00 28.65
N GLU A 645 26.99 14.27 28.37
CA GLU A 645 26.57 15.28 29.33
C GLU A 645 25.03 15.25 29.59
N LEU A 646 24.26 14.58 28.74
CA LEU A 646 22.80 14.52 28.92
C LEU A 646 22.42 13.70 30.16
N PRO A 647 21.44 14.20 30.93
CA PRO A 647 20.95 13.46 32.11
C PRO A 647 20.04 12.29 31.73
N LEU A 648 20.14 11.64 30.64
CA LEU A 648 19.31 10.58 30.00
C LEU A 648 18.36 9.84 30.97
N ALA A 649 17.65 10.59 31.78
CA ALA A 649 16.75 10.11 32.82
C ALA A 649 15.38 10.79 32.70
N ALA A 650 14.31 10.00 32.71
CA ALA A 650 12.95 10.46 32.64
C ALA A 650 12.02 9.54 33.44
N GLY A 651 11.09 10.12 34.21
CA GLY A 651 10.10 9.34 34.97
C GLY A 651 10.67 8.31 35.95
N GLY A 652 11.90 8.48 36.41
CA GLY A 652 12.59 7.49 37.28
C GLY A 652 13.37 6.41 36.50
N ILE A 653 13.39 6.45 35.17
CA ILE A 653 14.18 5.56 34.32
C ILE A 653 15.46 6.27 33.90
N SER A 654 16.60 5.60 34.02
CA SER A 654 17.88 6.05 33.43
C SER A 654 18.17 5.22 32.20
N PHE A 655 18.18 5.88 31.03
CA PHE A 655 18.63 5.26 29.77
C PHE A 655 20.15 5.20 29.73
N SER A 656 20.68 4.16 29.13
CA SER A 656 22.08 4.02 28.79
C SER A 656 22.20 3.77 27.31
N ILE A 657 22.95 4.62 26.63
CA ILE A 657 23.35 4.39 25.23
C ILE A 657 24.68 3.64 25.28
N ALA A 658 24.72 2.48 24.65
CA ALA A 658 25.90 1.62 24.59
C ALA A 658 26.38 1.52 23.14
N GLU A 659 27.65 1.15 22.96
CA GLU A 659 28.20 0.79 21.65
C GLU A 659 28.41 -0.74 21.58
N ASN A 660 28.29 -1.33 20.40
CA ASN A 660 28.71 -2.72 20.15
C ASN A 660 30.20 -2.79 19.79
N GLU A 661 30.73 -3.99 19.53
CA GLU A 661 32.15 -4.20 19.20
C GLU A 661 32.58 -3.55 17.87
N GLU A 662 31.63 -3.19 17.02
CA GLU A 662 31.85 -2.53 15.73
C GLU A 662 31.69 -1.00 15.80
N GLY A 663 31.44 -0.44 17.01
CA GLY A 663 31.26 1.00 17.25
C GLY A 663 29.86 1.52 16.89
N MET A 664 28.89 0.63 16.68
CA MET A 664 27.50 1.01 16.42
C MET A 664 26.77 1.30 17.74
N ASP A 665 25.94 2.33 17.78
CA ASP A 665 25.31 2.85 18.99
C ASP A 665 23.78 2.95 18.93
N ASN A 666 23.16 2.70 17.78
CA ASN A 666 21.72 2.71 17.62
C ASN A 666 21.22 1.69 16.59
N MET A 667 19.94 1.39 16.69
CA MET A 667 19.23 0.49 15.80
C MET A 667 18.33 1.29 14.87
N VAL A 668 18.67 1.33 13.58
CA VAL A 668 17.75 1.71 12.50
C VAL A 668 16.72 0.62 12.36
N LEU A 669 15.43 0.98 12.37
CA LEU A 669 14.34 0.01 12.38
C LEU A 669 14.16 -0.66 11.02
N GLN A 670 14.46 -1.97 10.95
CA GLN A 670 14.42 -2.81 9.75
C GLN A 670 13.72 -4.14 10.03
N SER A 671 12.57 -4.11 10.73
CA SER A 671 11.78 -5.30 11.10
C SER A 671 12.51 -6.28 12.03
N GLN A 672 13.36 -5.80 12.92
CA GLN A 672 14.06 -6.66 13.87
C GLN A 672 13.05 -7.41 14.76
N HIS A 673 13.31 -8.71 14.92
CA HIS A 673 12.57 -9.58 15.83
C HIS A 673 13.45 -10.00 16.99
N VAL A 674 13.05 -9.58 18.17
CA VAL A 674 13.80 -9.78 19.42
C VAL A 674 13.13 -10.85 20.24
N GLN A 675 13.89 -11.85 20.69
CA GLN A 675 13.46 -12.84 21.65
C GLN A 675 14.02 -12.48 23.03
N ILE A 676 13.16 -12.45 24.04
CA ILE A 676 13.52 -12.16 25.43
C ILE A 676 13.77 -13.48 26.16
N ASN A 677 15.00 -13.71 26.57
CA ASN A 677 15.41 -14.98 27.19
C ASN A 677 15.17 -15.07 28.71
N GLN A 678 14.65 -14.00 29.32
CA GLN A 678 14.44 -13.92 30.75
C GLN A 678 12.96 -13.61 31.06
N PRO A 679 12.37 -14.20 32.10
CA PRO A 679 10.99 -13.89 32.47
C PRO A 679 10.86 -12.40 32.83
N LEU A 680 9.95 -11.70 32.15
CA LEU A 680 9.61 -10.30 32.41
C LEU A 680 8.12 -10.12 32.22
N SER A 681 7.43 -9.50 33.18
CA SER A 681 6.00 -9.19 33.10
C SER A 681 5.77 -7.69 33.22
N PRO A 682 6.18 -6.91 32.21
CA PRO A 682 6.27 -5.46 32.32
C PRO A 682 4.89 -4.80 32.28
N ARG A 683 4.76 -3.70 33.03
CA ARG A 683 3.60 -2.81 32.99
C ARG A 683 3.81 -1.57 32.11
N GLU A 684 5.05 -1.23 31.83
CA GLU A 684 5.39 -0.12 30.96
C GLU A 684 6.61 -0.46 30.09
N ILE A 685 6.61 0.04 28.86
CA ILE A 685 7.77 0.11 27.98
C ILE A 685 8.15 1.56 27.73
N TRP A 686 9.43 1.84 27.81
CA TRP A 686 10.02 3.14 27.57
C TRP A 686 11.02 3.03 26.41
N ILE A 687 10.97 3.94 25.44
CA ILE A 687 11.83 3.87 24.27
C ILE A 687 12.47 5.24 24.06
N LEU A 688 13.81 5.25 23.90
CA LEU A 688 14.61 6.40 23.53
C LEU A 688 14.96 6.30 22.05
N GLY A 689 14.59 7.33 21.26
CA GLY A 689 14.80 7.33 19.81
C GLY A 689 14.65 8.70 19.18
N SER A 690 14.78 8.75 17.88
CA SER A 690 14.51 9.90 17.02
C SER A 690 14.38 9.47 15.56
N CYS A 691 13.89 10.38 14.68
CA CYS A 691 13.88 10.13 13.24
C CYS A 691 14.83 11.09 12.52
N ASP A 692 15.34 10.67 11.38
CA ASP A 692 16.02 11.49 10.40
C ASP A 692 15.07 11.84 9.23
N HIS A 693 15.37 12.92 8.48
CA HIS A 693 14.64 13.31 7.25
C HIS A 693 13.10 13.37 7.40
N GLY A 694 12.61 13.77 8.57
CA GLY A 694 11.20 13.93 8.89
C GLY A 694 10.76 13.15 10.12
N SER A 695 9.45 13.26 10.43
CA SER A 695 8.82 12.66 11.60
C SER A 695 8.02 11.42 11.17
N TYR A 696 8.21 10.27 11.83
CA TYR A 696 7.62 9.00 11.42
C TYR A 696 6.95 8.27 12.57
N SER A 697 5.98 7.42 12.24
CA SER A 697 5.28 6.56 13.20
C SER A 697 5.09 5.14 12.67
N GLY A 698 5.01 4.17 13.59
CA GLY A 698 4.77 2.78 13.29
C GLY A 698 4.20 2.03 14.49
N TRP A 699 4.29 0.70 14.47
CA TRP A 699 3.80 -0.17 15.53
C TRP A 699 4.84 -1.19 15.91
N ILE A 700 5.05 -1.34 17.22
CA ILE A 700 5.84 -2.42 17.81
C ILE A 700 4.86 -3.52 18.26
N ASP A 701 5.13 -4.77 17.89
CA ASP A 701 4.36 -5.92 18.32
C ASP A 701 5.07 -6.64 19.47
N LEU A 702 4.35 -6.89 20.53
CA LEU A 702 4.81 -7.59 21.72
C LEU A 702 4.11 -8.94 21.79
N GLY A 703 4.87 -10.04 21.71
CA GLY A 703 4.38 -11.40 21.88
C GLY A 703 4.50 -11.85 23.33
N PHE A 704 3.42 -12.38 23.91
CA PHE A 704 3.36 -12.85 25.28
C PHE A 704 3.30 -14.38 25.36
N ALA A 705 3.75 -14.95 26.48
CA ALA A 705 3.81 -16.39 26.73
C ALA A 705 2.47 -17.13 26.60
N ASP A 706 1.35 -16.43 26.72
CA ASP A 706 0.01 -16.96 26.50
C ASP A 706 -0.42 -16.99 25.01
N GLY A 707 0.49 -16.64 24.09
CA GLY A 707 0.23 -16.55 22.66
C GLY A 707 -0.49 -15.26 22.23
N SER A 708 -0.86 -14.38 23.16
CA SER A 708 -1.45 -13.09 22.79
C SER A 708 -0.39 -12.10 22.27
N VAL A 709 -0.82 -11.16 21.42
CA VAL A 709 0.03 -10.09 20.87
C VAL A 709 -0.60 -8.74 21.22
N ALA A 710 0.22 -7.79 21.67
CA ALA A 710 -0.17 -6.38 21.81
C ALA A 710 0.63 -5.52 20.83
N SER A 711 -0.06 -4.67 20.07
CA SER A 711 0.58 -3.70 19.20
C SER A 711 0.55 -2.32 19.82
N LEU A 712 1.71 -1.70 19.95
CA LEU A 712 1.89 -0.38 20.55
C LEU A 712 2.39 0.63 19.52
N PRO A 713 1.84 1.87 19.52
CA PRO A 713 2.34 2.91 18.62
C PRO A 713 3.73 3.39 19.08
N VAL A 714 4.67 3.43 18.16
CA VAL A 714 5.95 4.11 18.27
C VAL A 714 5.97 5.27 17.27
N ALA A 715 6.35 6.44 17.73
CA ALA A 715 6.44 7.62 16.88
C ALA A 715 7.51 8.57 17.42
N PHE A 716 8.34 9.08 16.51
CA PHE A 716 9.35 10.07 16.84
C PHE A 716 9.38 11.20 15.81
N SER A 717 9.59 12.40 16.30
CA SER A 717 9.85 13.59 15.48
C SER A 717 11.24 13.55 14.87
N ASP A 718 11.41 14.35 13.83
CA ASP A 718 12.73 14.63 13.24
C ASP A 718 13.70 15.12 14.32
N TRP A 719 14.91 14.58 14.34
CA TRP A 719 15.90 14.86 15.37
C TRP A 719 16.32 16.35 15.48
N CYS A 720 16.19 17.11 14.39
CA CYS A 720 16.40 18.57 14.36
C CYS A 720 15.10 19.39 14.35
N GLY A 721 13.94 18.72 14.27
CA GLY A 721 12.61 19.30 14.23
C GLY A 721 12.01 19.61 15.61
N PRO A 722 10.80 20.17 15.66
CA PRO A 722 10.01 20.30 16.89
C PRO A 722 9.49 18.91 17.34
N SER A 723 9.16 18.76 18.64
CA SER A 723 8.39 17.60 19.13
C SER A 723 6.95 17.73 18.66
N GLU A 724 6.52 16.87 17.73
CA GLU A 724 5.20 16.94 17.08
C GLU A 724 4.47 15.57 17.02
N MET A 725 5.16 14.48 17.35
CA MET A 725 4.62 13.12 17.25
C MET A 725 4.02 12.60 18.57
N GLY A 726 3.92 13.45 19.60
CA GLY A 726 3.33 13.09 20.89
C GLY A 726 4.29 12.32 21.80
N GLU A 727 5.57 12.64 21.71
CA GLU A 727 6.58 12.19 22.66
C GLU A 727 6.33 12.76 24.05
N GLU A 728 6.60 12.00 25.10
CA GLU A 728 6.48 12.45 26.48
C GLU A 728 7.59 13.44 26.88
N GLY A 729 8.71 13.46 26.14
CA GLY A 729 9.77 14.44 26.34
C GLY A 729 10.98 14.21 25.44
N PHE A 730 11.98 15.08 25.59
CA PHE A 730 13.21 15.01 24.79
C PHE A 730 14.41 15.59 25.55
N PHE A 731 15.60 15.20 25.11
CA PHE A 731 16.90 15.70 25.56
C PHE A 731 17.52 16.52 24.43
N PRO A 732 17.55 17.87 24.53
CA PRO A 732 18.10 18.72 23.48
C PRO A 732 19.64 18.84 23.62
N MET A 733 20.30 19.07 22.50
CA MET A 733 21.72 19.39 22.40
C MET A 733 21.89 20.73 21.67
N ASP A 734 23.01 21.44 21.90
CA ASP A 734 23.22 22.79 21.36
C ASP A 734 23.59 22.79 19.87
N TYR A 735 24.24 21.74 19.39
CA TYR A 735 24.69 21.61 18.00
C TYR A 735 24.77 20.14 17.60
N ARG A 736 24.85 19.90 16.29
CA ARG A 736 25.21 18.62 15.68
C ARG A 736 26.54 18.75 14.93
N TYR A 737 27.13 17.64 14.54
CA TYR A 737 28.16 17.61 13.52
C TYR A 737 27.52 17.37 12.15
N ASN A 738 27.96 18.10 11.11
CA ASN A 738 27.55 17.88 9.74
C ASN A 738 28.35 16.73 9.09
N SER A 739 28.04 16.39 7.85
CA SER A 739 28.72 15.32 7.11
C SER A 739 30.23 15.53 6.88
N ALA A 740 30.74 16.75 7.07
CA ALA A 740 32.16 17.06 7.05
C ALA A 740 32.82 16.94 8.46
N GLY A 741 32.02 16.73 9.51
CA GLY A 741 32.41 16.67 10.90
C GLY A 741 32.58 18.06 11.53
N ASP A 742 32.08 19.12 10.92
CA ASP A 742 32.12 20.47 11.48
C ASP A 742 30.86 20.77 12.31
N LYS A 743 30.97 21.62 13.33
CA LYS A 743 29.85 22.06 14.16
C LYS A 743 28.81 22.83 13.37
N GLU A 744 27.58 22.42 13.50
CA GLU A 744 26.41 23.10 12.95
C GLU A 744 25.43 23.39 14.08
N TRP A 745 25.16 24.70 14.34
CA TRP A 745 24.32 25.17 15.45
C TRP A 745 22.83 24.95 15.16
N ILE A 746 22.50 23.69 15.01
CA ILE A 746 21.15 23.17 14.90
C ILE A 746 20.96 22.24 16.10
N SER A 747 19.90 22.43 16.87
CA SER A 747 19.67 21.69 18.11
C SER A 747 19.07 20.32 17.85
N PRO A 748 19.87 19.25 17.77
CA PRO A 748 19.36 17.89 17.66
C PRO A 748 18.79 17.42 19.00
N LYS A 749 17.87 16.46 18.96
CA LYS A 749 17.12 15.95 20.11
C LYS A 749 17.08 14.44 20.11
N LEU A 750 17.18 13.85 21.30
CA LEU A 750 16.77 12.48 21.56
C LEU A 750 15.40 12.51 22.25
N PHE A 751 14.41 11.89 21.66
CA PHE A 751 13.06 11.84 22.19
C PHE A 751 12.84 10.56 22.99
N TRP A 752 11.89 10.58 23.92
CA TRP A 752 11.45 9.37 24.60
C TRP A 752 9.93 9.27 24.66
N ILE A 753 9.46 8.03 24.57
CA ILE A 753 8.06 7.68 24.67
C ILE A 753 7.85 6.63 25.75
N LYS A 754 6.65 6.59 26.30
CA LYS A 754 6.20 5.60 27.28
C LYS A 754 4.88 4.98 26.83
N ARG A 755 4.71 3.67 27.01
CA ARG A 755 3.44 2.97 26.74
C ARG A 755 3.14 1.97 27.84
N GLU A 756 1.85 1.87 28.20
CA GLU A 756 1.37 0.90 29.19
C GLU A 756 1.28 -0.50 28.58
N LEU A 757 1.54 -1.51 29.41
CA LEU A 757 1.55 -2.92 29.06
C LEU A 757 0.59 -3.72 29.96
N PRO A 758 0.10 -4.89 29.52
CA PRO A 758 -0.86 -5.68 30.26
C PRO A 758 -0.29 -6.42 31.49
N GLY A 759 1.00 -6.30 31.79
CA GLY A 759 1.65 -7.01 32.89
C GLY A 759 1.70 -8.54 32.71
N LYS A 760 1.76 -9.01 31.48
CA LYS A 760 1.88 -10.43 31.12
C LYS A 760 3.33 -10.79 30.84
N PRO A 761 3.71 -12.08 30.99
CA PRO A 761 5.05 -12.55 30.60
C PRO A 761 5.33 -12.26 29.13
N LEU A 762 6.32 -11.41 28.86
CA LEU A 762 6.74 -10.97 27.55
C LEU A 762 7.82 -11.92 27.01
N GLU A 763 7.64 -12.43 25.79
CA GLU A 763 8.58 -13.36 25.14
C GLU A 763 9.29 -12.72 23.94
N SER A 764 8.62 -11.84 23.21
CA SER A 764 9.22 -11.29 22.00
C SER A 764 8.77 -9.85 21.71
N ILE A 765 9.61 -9.15 20.95
CA ILE A 765 9.33 -7.81 20.42
C ILE A 765 9.63 -7.82 18.93
N ARG A 766 8.70 -7.33 18.11
CA ARG A 766 8.93 -7.07 16.70
C ARG A 766 8.85 -5.57 16.43
N PHE A 767 9.92 -5.02 15.92
CA PHE A 767 10.00 -3.63 15.50
C PHE A 767 9.48 -3.44 14.07
N PRO A 768 8.96 -2.25 13.71
CA PRO A 768 8.57 -1.94 12.32
C PRO A 768 9.81 -1.82 11.41
N SER A 769 9.58 -1.76 10.10
CA SER A 769 10.61 -1.35 9.13
C SER A 769 10.40 0.13 8.80
N ILE A 770 11.17 0.99 9.44
CA ILE A 770 11.19 2.45 9.24
C ILE A 770 12.66 2.88 9.21
N PRO A 771 13.31 2.86 8.03
CA PRO A 771 14.76 3.08 7.92
C PRO A 771 15.25 4.47 8.35
N THR A 772 14.33 5.38 8.60
CA THR A 772 14.57 6.74 9.11
C THR A 772 14.28 6.88 10.61
N MET A 773 13.88 5.80 11.28
CA MET A 773 13.64 5.79 12.73
C MET A 773 14.74 5.01 13.43
N HIS A 774 15.34 5.64 14.44
CA HIS A 774 16.46 5.14 15.22
C HIS A 774 16.06 4.92 16.66
N VAL A 775 16.42 3.78 17.22
CA VAL A 775 16.22 3.44 18.64
C VAL A 775 17.56 3.24 19.31
N PHE A 776 17.80 3.99 20.38
CA PHE A 776 19.04 3.96 21.18
C PHE A 776 18.91 3.09 22.43
N ALA A 777 17.73 3.09 23.06
CA ALA A 777 17.49 2.31 24.24
C ALA A 777 16.02 1.92 24.38
N VAL A 778 15.75 0.74 24.99
CA VAL A 778 14.44 0.28 25.41
C VAL A 778 14.53 -0.18 26.87
N ALA A 779 13.59 0.28 27.69
CA ALA A 779 13.50 -0.08 29.09
C ALA A 779 12.10 -0.57 29.47
N PHE A 780 12.03 -1.41 30.48
CA PHE A 780 10.77 -1.93 31.04
C PHE A 780 10.68 -1.66 32.54
N THR A 781 9.47 -1.42 33.04
CA THR A 781 9.13 -1.38 34.46
C THR A 781 8.04 -2.40 34.80
N GLU A 782 8.11 -3.00 35.96
CA GLU A 782 7.10 -3.90 36.55
C GLU A 782 5.92 -3.16 37.22
#